data_6d861748e9a3d914672293cc9848107f
#
_entry.id   6d861748e9a3d914672293cc9848107f
#
_cell.length_a   1.000
_cell.length_b   1.000
_cell.length_c   1.000
_cell.angle_alpha   90.00
_cell.angle_beta   90.00
_cell.angle_gamma   90.00
#
_symmetry.space_group_name_H-M   'P 1'
#
loop_
_entity.id
_entity.type
_entity.pdbx_description
1 polymer ?
#
loop_
_entity_poly.entity_id
_entity_poly.type
_entity_poly.pdbx_seq_one_letter_code
_entity_poly.pdbx_strand_id
1 'polypeptide(L)'
;MTAPTPGVKGSGHRCERQGARRHPPEAGRAARRRKQSAAAQSILLTRARAPRLGLDAGTAPAIRIRPGFALQPRLPAIPPGAPMSTTTSETTGPLPIPRGDPDVLPFLPLIYVAWSDGILSSAEMEEICARIHTTPELNAEARRTLESWLQPDAPPGGGDLASLRDLIRDEAQDVPEEERRDLARLGIAMARRHTDGASAWGTAEGLRRLQGLEELLGVLSGEATREILFPPEKEAAGPEPDRRPAPFDIEALTRYLDGPFAHRRIRALEFLAHPDLQIPRNLPVAEYRERVLQAIQRLADEGLGRIALPEAYGGEGDLPGSIVTFETLAYGDLSVLVKFGVQFGLFGGSILQLGTRPHHERYLEPMASLELPGCFAMTERNHGSNVREVETVARYLPDSGEFQIQTPYPGARKDWLGNAALHGRMATVFAQLEVDGEEHGVHALLVPIRDEQGRPLDGIQIEDCGDKVGLQGVDNGRLTFHDVRIPRENLLNRFADVTADGRYRSPIASDGKRFFTMLGTLVAGRISIAAASVSAARTALTIAVRFSERRRQFGPSGAPQVPILDYLTQQRDLLPRVAASYGLHFAVRELIRDYGTAEGDEERGEVEVMAAGLKSYASRHAQETIQICREACGGRGYLAENRFGELRNDTDVFTTFEGANVVLYQLVARGLLTRFRDEVGDLRFWGTLRFLADRASSEVTRRNPVRSRRTAEEHLRDPEVMRDTFRFREERLLQTAARRLKSRIDEGMDSFDAMNECQTHLVALGRAHIERKVLEGFQRAVADAPEPELADELRTLSDLWALWRLEDDRAWFLEAGYMEGTRSKAIRDLVDGLCREIRPRAVALVDAFGIPDSLLAAPAAFHDPELEG
;
A
#
# COMPACT_ATOMS: atom_id res chain seq x y z
N MET A 1 -58.77 -27.21 16.67
CA MET A 1 -59.11 -28.65 16.82
C MET A 1 -57.85 -29.32 17.34
N THR A 2 -57.88 -29.53 18.63
CA THR A 2 -57.56 -30.74 19.41
C THR A 2 -56.09 -31.18 19.41
N ALA A 3 -55.45 -30.88 20.57
CA ALA A 3 -54.44 -31.73 21.18
C ALA A 3 -55.08 -33.12 21.58
N PRO A 4 -54.35 -34.13 22.03
CA PRO A 4 -53.63 -34.09 23.32
C PRO A 4 -52.35 -34.96 23.46
N THR A 5 -51.54 -34.65 24.50
CA THR A 5 -50.69 -35.55 25.27
C THR A 5 -51.51 -36.67 25.98
N PRO A 6 -50.97 -37.77 26.59
CA PRO A 6 -49.97 -37.78 27.66
C PRO A 6 -49.13 -39.07 27.90
N GLY A 7 -48.22 -38.99 28.93
CA GLY A 7 -48.04 -40.01 29.98
C GLY A 7 -46.67 -40.72 29.98
N VAL A 8 -45.80 -40.54 30.92
CA VAL A 8 -45.66 -40.81 32.39
C VAL A 8 -45.09 -42.20 32.73
N LYS A 9 -44.10 -42.17 33.66
CA LYS A 9 -43.55 -43.18 34.60
C LYS A 9 -42.30 -43.94 34.18
N GLY A 10 -41.25 -44.13 34.92
CA GLY A 10 -41.03 -43.88 36.38
C GLY A 10 -39.91 -44.81 36.88
N SER A 11 -39.35 -44.44 38.04
CA SER A 11 -38.61 -45.20 39.02
C SER A 11 -37.19 -45.70 38.64
N GLY A 12 -36.16 -45.67 39.47
CA GLY A 12 -35.96 -45.44 40.88
C GLY A 12 -34.69 -46.22 41.35
N HIS A 13 -34.11 -45.73 42.46
CA HIS A 13 -33.12 -46.33 43.37
C HIS A 13 -31.62 -46.08 43.09
N ARG A 14 -30.97 -45.24 43.93
CA ARG A 14 -30.32 -45.44 45.26
C ARG A 14 -29.17 -46.42 45.29
N CYS A 15 -27.98 -45.94 45.58
CA CYS A 15 -27.26 -46.09 46.90
C CYS A 15 -25.80 -45.66 46.77
N GLU A 16 -25.40 -44.73 47.56
CA GLU A 16 -24.42 -44.72 48.69
C GLU A 16 -23.06 -45.45 48.53
N ARG A 17 -21.93 -44.73 48.64
CA ARG A 17 -21.10 -44.45 49.84
C ARG A 17 -19.67 -44.05 49.52
N GLN A 18 -19.27 -42.91 50.12
CA GLN A 18 -18.02 -42.64 50.87
C GLN A 18 -16.65 -42.91 50.29
N GLY A 19 -15.83 -41.87 50.30
CA GLY A 19 -14.40 -41.95 50.29
C GLY A 19 -13.74 -40.57 50.28
N ALA A 20 -13.60 -39.96 51.44
CA ALA A 20 -12.88 -38.72 51.67
C ALA A 20 -11.39 -38.90 51.48
N ARG A 21 -10.74 -38.08 50.67
CA ARG A 21 -9.31 -37.77 50.84
C ARG A 21 -9.08 -36.26 50.73
N ARG A 22 -8.46 -35.77 51.79
CA ARG A 22 -8.06 -34.38 52.05
C ARG A 22 -6.94 -33.98 51.11
N HIS A 23 -7.02 -32.80 50.53
CA HIS A 23 -5.90 -32.08 49.92
C HIS A 23 -5.38 -30.99 50.86
N PRO A 24 -4.06 -30.79 50.96
CA PRO A 24 -3.49 -29.67 51.73
C PRO A 24 -3.41 -28.38 50.87
N PRO A 25 -3.21 -27.21 51.52
CA PRO A 25 -3.51 -25.90 50.91
C PRO A 25 -2.40 -25.36 49.99
N GLU A 26 -2.83 -24.63 49.01
CA GLU A 26 -2.00 -23.85 48.09
C GLU A 26 -1.24 -22.70 48.80
N ALA A 27 0.05 -22.88 49.02
CA ALA A 27 0.97 -21.84 49.48
C ALA A 27 2.23 -21.76 48.62
N GLY A 28 2.14 -21.85 47.32
CA GLY A 28 3.31 -21.95 46.44
C GLY A 28 3.33 -21.02 45.23
N ARG A 29 2.25 -20.35 44.87
CA ARG A 29 2.19 -19.54 43.64
C ARG A 29 2.49 -18.03 43.81
N ALA A 30 2.35 -17.47 45.00
CA ALA A 30 2.64 -16.07 45.24
C ALA A 30 4.13 -15.74 45.37
N ALA A 31 4.99 -16.73 45.69
CA ALA A 31 6.43 -16.50 45.86
C ALA A 31 7.25 -16.54 44.56
N ARG A 32 6.72 -17.07 43.43
CA ARG A 32 7.42 -17.07 42.13
C ARG A 32 7.23 -15.78 41.31
N ARG A 33 6.13 -15.08 41.47
CA ARG A 33 5.89 -13.77 40.78
C ARG A 33 6.71 -12.61 41.37
N ARG A 34 7.05 -12.63 42.68
CA ARG A 34 7.88 -11.61 43.31
C ARG A 34 9.38 -11.73 43.01
N LYS A 35 9.87 -12.88 42.53
CA LYS A 35 11.28 -13.04 42.15
C LYS A 35 11.56 -12.65 40.70
N GLN A 36 10.55 -12.62 39.82
CA GLN A 36 10.73 -12.14 38.45
C GLN A 36 10.68 -10.62 38.32
N SER A 37 9.94 -9.94 39.19
CA SER A 37 9.92 -8.47 39.23
C SER A 37 11.23 -7.84 39.78
N ALA A 38 11.98 -8.54 40.63
CA ALA A 38 13.21 -8.02 41.21
C ALA A 38 14.46 -8.21 40.31
N ALA A 39 14.39 -9.11 39.30
CA ALA A 39 15.49 -9.31 38.37
C ALA A 39 15.47 -8.32 37.21
N ALA A 40 14.29 -7.76 36.85
CA ALA A 40 14.15 -6.75 35.78
C ALA A 40 14.58 -5.33 36.21
N GLN A 41 14.64 -5.05 37.51
CA GLN A 41 15.04 -3.72 38.02
C GLN A 41 16.56 -3.56 38.24
N SER A 42 17.38 -4.61 38.14
CA SER A 42 18.81 -4.56 38.42
C SER A 42 19.72 -4.35 37.20
N ILE A 43 19.18 -4.26 35.98
CA ILE A 43 19.99 -4.10 34.74
C ILE A 43 20.00 -2.66 34.22
N LEU A 44 19.26 -1.72 34.82
CA LEU A 44 19.09 -0.33 34.32
C LEU A 44 19.85 0.74 35.10
N LEU A 45 20.79 0.39 35.99
CA LEU A 45 21.50 1.36 36.85
C LEU A 45 23.01 1.37 36.73
N THR A 46 23.60 1.07 35.59
CA THR A 46 25.04 1.28 35.36
C THR A 46 25.32 1.84 33.97
N ARG A 47 24.93 3.09 33.73
CA ARG A 47 25.61 3.97 32.77
C ARG A 47 25.07 5.40 32.89
N ALA A 48 25.66 6.16 33.81
CA ALA A 48 25.67 7.61 33.73
C ALA A 48 26.70 8.17 34.69
N ARG A 49 27.88 8.52 34.19
CA ARG A 49 28.74 9.61 34.66
C ARG A 49 29.89 9.81 33.70
N ALA A 50 29.81 10.86 32.91
CA ALA A 50 30.95 11.56 32.36
C ALA A 50 30.71 13.07 32.48
N PRO A 51 31.76 13.86 32.79
CA PRO A 51 31.63 15.20 33.36
C PRO A 51 31.40 16.29 32.31
N ARG A 52 30.75 17.35 32.74
CA ARG A 52 30.67 18.64 32.04
C ARG A 52 32.06 19.27 31.95
N LEU A 53 32.42 19.67 30.70
CA LEU A 53 33.35 20.76 30.50
C LEU A 53 32.73 21.71 29.47
N GLY A 54 32.67 22.96 29.82
CA GLY A 54 32.10 24.01 29.03
C GLY A 54 33.04 24.53 27.96
N LEU A 55 32.48 25.18 27.03
CA LEU A 55 32.76 26.37 26.38
C LEU A 55 33.19 26.57 25.01
N ASP A 56 32.79 27.60 24.56
CA ASP A 56 33.18 28.65 23.64
C ASP A 56 33.11 28.45 22.12
N ALA A 57 32.49 29.48 21.58
CA ALA A 57 32.28 29.74 20.16
C ALA A 57 33.59 29.93 19.40
N GLY A 58 33.72 29.36 18.23
CA GLY A 58 34.81 29.68 17.34
C GLY A 58 34.90 28.76 16.10
N THR A 59 34.48 29.27 14.96
CA THR A 59 34.94 28.97 13.58
C THR A 59 35.02 27.50 13.12
N ALA A 60 34.22 27.17 12.14
CA ALA A 60 34.28 25.96 11.34
C ALA A 60 35.58 25.84 10.52
N PRO A 61 36.13 24.65 10.35
CA PRO A 61 36.83 24.32 9.13
C PRO A 61 36.26 23.11 8.41
N ALA A 62 36.34 23.16 7.09
CA ALA A 62 35.92 22.22 6.11
C ALA A 62 36.46 20.81 6.33
N ILE A 63 35.55 19.80 6.25
CA ILE A 63 35.91 18.38 6.24
C ILE A 63 36.22 17.95 4.80
N ARG A 64 37.47 17.64 4.53
CA ARG A 64 37.92 16.91 3.33
C ARG A 64 37.59 15.43 3.53
N ILE A 65 36.78 14.87 2.62
CA ILE A 65 36.57 13.43 2.46
C ILE A 65 37.74 12.84 1.70
N ARG A 66 38.44 11.86 2.30
CA ARG A 66 39.37 10.98 1.60
C ARG A 66 38.63 9.74 1.09
N PRO A 67 38.91 9.28 -0.15
CA PRO A 67 38.40 8.01 -0.65
C PRO A 67 39.37 6.86 -0.34
N GLY A 68 38.84 5.66 -0.10
CA GLY A 68 39.64 4.44 -0.15
C GLY A 68 39.23 3.38 0.84
N PHE A 69 38.41 2.41 0.36
CA PHE A 69 38.55 1.01 0.77
C PHE A 69 38.00 0.13 -0.35
N ALA A 70 38.92 -0.42 -1.13
CA ALA A 70 38.67 -1.50 -2.07
C ALA A 70 38.89 -2.83 -1.35
N LEU A 71 37.90 -3.71 -1.36
CA LEU A 71 38.04 -5.11 -0.96
C LEU A 71 38.43 -5.92 -2.20
N GLN A 72 39.63 -6.45 -2.22
CA GLN A 72 40.08 -7.49 -3.14
C GLN A 72 39.94 -8.86 -2.48
N PRO A 73 39.50 -9.91 -3.21
CA PRO A 73 39.58 -11.28 -2.73
C PRO A 73 41.00 -11.84 -2.96
N ARG A 74 41.57 -12.46 -1.94
CA ARG A 74 42.88 -13.16 -2.00
C ARG A 74 42.70 -14.51 -2.69
N LEU A 75 43.48 -14.77 -3.73
CA LEU A 75 43.85 -16.09 -4.25
C LEU A 75 45.22 -16.54 -3.67
N PRO A 76 45.50 -17.84 -3.55
CA PRO A 76 46.66 -18.34 -2.81
C PRO A 76 47.97 -18.27 -3.63
N ALA A 77 49.07 -18.09 -2.91
CA ALA A 77 50.42 -17.92 -3.46
C ALA A 77 51.01 -19.23 -4.02
N ILE A 78 51.69 -19.13 -5.16
CA ILE A 78 52.56 -20.18 -5.74
C ILE A 78 54.04 -19.75 -5.50
N PRO A 79 54.93 -20.68 -5.21
CA PRO A 79 56.33 -20.38 -4.86
C PRO A 79 57.23 -20.07 -6.06
N PRO A 80 58.37 -19.34 -5.87
CA PRO A 80 59.22 -18.88 -6.97
C PRO A 80 60.29 -19.90 -7.38
N GLY A 81 60.54 -20.03 -8.65
CA GLY A 81 61.78 -20.63 -9.10
C GLY A 81 61.73 -21.35 -10.46
N ALA A 82 62.04 -20.67 -11.56
CA ALA A 82 62.91 -21.07 -12.64
C ALA A 82 62.88 -20.00 -13.75
N PRO A 83 63.99 -19.68 -14.42
CA PRO A 83 64.02 -18.64 -15.45
C PRO A 83 63.48 -19.15 -16.74
N MET A 84 62.48 -18.48 -17.27
CA MET A 84 61.99 -18.68 -18.64
C MET A 84 62.49 -17.55 -19.56
N SER A 85 63.04 -18.01 -20.64
CA SER A 85 63.55 -17.23 -21.78
C SER A 85 62.54 -16.22 -22.29
N THR A 86 63.04 -15.01 -22.51
CA THR A 86 62.35 -13.93 -23.21
C THR A 86 62.10 -14.32 -24.65
N THR A 87 60.89 -14.72 -24.98
CA THR A 87 60.34 -14.58 -26.34
C THR A 87 59.29 -13.51 -26.25
N THR A 88 59.56 -12.36 -26.82
CA THR A 88 58.61 -11.27 -27.09
C THR A 88 57.47 -11.82 -27.94
N SER A 89 56.33 -12.07 -27.32
CA SER A 89 55.06 -12.21 -28.01
C SER A 89 54.64 -10.80 -28.41
N GLU A 90 54.77 -10.45 -29.68
CA GLU A 90 54.14 -9.34 -30.32
C GLU A 90 52.61 -9.46 -30.07
N THR A 91 52.05 -8.60 -29.29
CA THR A 91 50.61 -8.34 -29.23
C THR A 91 50.26 -7.72 -30.59
N THR A 92 49.77 -8.53 -31.49
CA THR A 92 49.21 -8.04 -32.75
C THR A 92 47.91 -7.35 -32.44
N GLY A 93 47.94 -6.01 -32.42
CA GLY A 93 46.74 -5.15 -32.46
C GLY A 93 45.91 -5.42 -33.74
N PRO A 94 44.74 -4.80 -33.89
CA PRO A 94 43.94 -4.94 -35.10
C PRO A 94 44.72 -4.60 -36.35
N LEU A 95 44.38 -5.28 -37.45
CA LEU A 95 45.07 -5.07 -38.74
C LEU A 95 44.84 -3.62 -39.22
N PRO A 96 45.85 -2.95 -39.81
CA PRO A 96 45.67 -1.60 -40.30
C PRO A 96 44.63 -1.58 -41.43
N ILE A 97 43.70 -0.63 -41.37
CA ILE A 97 42.66 -0.42 -42.39
C ILE A 97 43.28 0.21 -43.64
N PRO A 98 43.09 -0.35 -44.85
CA PRO A 98 43.57 0.29 -46.08
C PRO A 98 42.89 1.61 -46.34
N ARG A 99 43.65 2.65 -46.73
CA ARG A 99 43.10 3.94 -47.17
C ARG A 99 42.54 3.83 -48.59
N GLY A 100 41.37 4.46 -48.83
CA GLY A 100 40.73 4.56 -50.11
C GLY A 100 39.99 3.29 -50.62
N ASP A 101 39.61 2.42 -49.70
CA ASP A 101 38.74 1.27 -50.02
C ASP A 101 37.26 1.63 -49.73
N PRO A 102 36.46 1.94 -50.79
CA PRO A 102 35.07 2.42 -50.62
C PRO A 102 34.15 1.33 -50.00
N ASP A 103 34.53 0.06 -50.09
CA ASP A 103 33.73 -1.05 -49.57
C ASP A 103 33.86 -1.15 -48.04
N VAL A 104 34.94 -0.66 -47.45
CA VAL A 104 35.21 -0.68 -45.99
C VAL A 104 34.62 0.54 -45.29
N LEU A 105 34.53 1.68 -46.00
CA LEU A 105 34.06 2.94 -45.39
C LEU A 105 32.73 2.84 -44.63
N PRO A 106 31.67 2.14 -45.09
CA PRO A 106 30.40 2.04 -44.37
C PRO A 106 30.49 1.33 -43.00
N PHE A 107 31.55 0.56 -42.75
CA PHE A 107 31.76 -0.18 -41.51
C PHE A 107 32.56 0.59 -40.45
N LEU A 108 33.36 1.59 -40.87
CA LEU A 108 34.26 2.33 -39.96
C LEU A 108 33.50 3.10 -38.89
N PRO A 109 32.40 3.80 -39.21
CA PRO A 109 31.57 4.43 -38.17
C PRO A 109 30.99 3.43 -37.19
N LEU A 110 30.59 2.23 -37.61
CA LEU A 110 30.06 1.17 -36.79
C LEU A 110 31.08 0.66 -35.79
N ILE A 111 32.30 0.36 -36.26
CA ILE A 111 33.43 -0.10 -35.43
C ILE A 111 33.83 1.00 -34.44
N TYR A 112 33.89 2.26 -34.89
CA TYR A 112 34.22 3.38 -34.01
C TYR A 112 33.20 3.56 -32.88
N VAL A 113 31.88 3.44 -33.18
CA VAL A 113 30.80 3.53 -32.17
C VAL A 113 30.88 2.36 -31.23
N ALA A 114 31.07 1.10 -31.73
CA ALA A 114 31.15 -0.09 -30.91
C ALA A 114 32.30 -0.02 -29.86
N TRP A 115 33.43 0.57 -30.22
CA TRP A 115 34.57 0.70 -29.31
C TRP A 115 34.62 2.02 -28.53
N SER A 116 33.63 2.89 -28.70
CA SER A 116 33.62 4.24 -28.09
C SER A 116 33.62 4.26 -26.57
N ASP A 117 33.17 3.20 -25.92
CA ASP A 117 33.17 3.03 -24.45
C ASP A 117 34.28 2.08 -23.95
N GLY A 118 35.09 1.56 -24.86
CA GLY A 118 36.17 0.63 -24.56
C GLY A 118 35.75 -0.81 -24.34
N ILE A 119 34.47 -1.16 -24.58
CA ILE A 119 33.90 -2.50 -24.33
C ILE A 119 33.06 -2.91 -25.55
N LEU A 120 33.50 -3.89 -26.30
CA LEU A 120 32.70 -4.49 -27.38
C LEU A 120 31.72 -5.51 -26.81
N SER A 121 30.43 -5.27 -26.89
CA SER A 121 29.40 -6.23 -26.44
C SER A 121 29.21 -7.34 -27.46
N SER A 122 28.77 -8.54 -26.99
CA SER A 122 28.47 -9.66 -27.88
C SER A 122 27.42 -9.32 -28.94
N ALA A 123 26.49 -8.47 -28.63
CA ALA A 123 25.42 -8.04 -29.53
C ALA A 123 25.94 -7.11 -30.64
N GLU A 124 26.85 -6.18 -30.33
CA GLU A 124 27.52 -5.31 -31.31
C GLU A 124 28.38 -6.14 -32.28
N MET A 125 29.14 -7.06 -31.72
CA MET A 125 29.94 -7.97 -32.50
C MET A 125 29.08 -8.79 -33.46
N GLU A 126 28.01 -9.45 -32.99
CA GLU A 126 27.10 -10.24 -33.82
C GLU A 126 26.47 -9.43 -34.96
N GLU A 127 25.99 -8.23 -34.68
CA GLU A 127 25.36 -7.33 -35.68
C GLU A 127 26.36 -6.87 -36.73
N ILE A 128 27.56 -6.43 -36.36
CA ILE A 128 28.58 -5.95 -37.31
C ILE A 128 29.10 -7.15 -38.14
N CYS A 129 29.36 -8.29 -37.50
CA CYS A 129 29.75 -9.51 -38.19
C CYS A 129 28.71 -9.98 -39.21
N ALA A 130 27.41 -9.94 -38.81
CA ALA A 130 26.33 -10.32 -39.72
C ALA A 130 26.29 -9.44 -40.96
N ARG A 131 26.51 -8.11 -40.82
CA ARG A 131 26.58 -7.17 -41.94
C ARG A 131 27.80 -7.41 -42.82
N ILE A 132 28.99 -7.61 -42.21
CA ILE A 132 30.21 -7.95 -42.94
C ILE A 132 30.00 -9.23 -43.80
N HIS A 133 29.32 -10.25 -43.25
CA HIS A 133 29.06 -11.50 -43.93
C HIS A 133 28.00 -11.42 -45.04
N THR A 134 27.03 -10.51 -44.87
CA THR A 134 25.92 -10.33 -45.81
C THR A 134 26.19 -9.32 -46.92
N THR A 135 27.33 -8.59 -46.88
CA THR A 135 27.74 -7.64 -47.92
C THR A 135 28.56 -8.33 -49.01
N PRO A 136 28.00 -8.53 -50.22
CA PRO A 136 28.66 -9.30 -51.27
C PRO A 136 29.91 -8.61 -51.87
N GLU A 137 29.94 -7.28 -51.80
CA GLU A 137 30.99 -6.41 -52.38
C GLU A 137 32.32 -6.49 -51.61
N LEU A 138 32.30 -6.89 -50.34
CA LEU A 138 33.48 -7.02 -49.50
C LEU A 138 34.39 -8.17 -50.00
N ASN A 139 35.60 -7.82 -50.39
CA ASN A 139 36.63 -8.79 -50.70
C ASN A 139 37.13 -9.51 -49.42
N ALA A 140 37.86 -10.66 -49.61
CA ALA A 140 38.29 -11.49 -48.49
C ALA A 140 39.33 -10.81 -47.55
N GLU A 141 40.07 -9.82 -48.07
CA GLU A 141 41.06 -9.07 -47.30
C GLU A 141 40.40 -7.99 -46.45
N ALA A 142 39.49 -7.19 -47.03
CA ALA A 142 38.68 -6.21 -46.33
C ALA A 142 37.88 -6.87 -45.20
N ARG A 143 37.27 -8.01 -45.46
CA ARG A 143 36.52 -8.78 -44.44
C ARG A 143 37.40 -9.18 -43.26
N ARG A 144 38.58 -9.76 -43.52
CA ARG A 144 39.54 -10.14 -42.46
C ARG A 144 40.02 -8.92 -41.66
N THR A 145 40.21 -7.78 -42.31
CA THR A 145 40.61 -6.54 -41.64
C THR A 145 39.51 -6.06 -40.69
N LEU A 146 38.27 -5.96 -41.18
CA LEU A 146 37.14 -5.55 -40.35
C LEU A 146 36.90 -6.51 -39.16
N GLU A 147 36.96 -7.84 -39.38
CA GLU A 147 36.84 -8.86 -38.34
C GLU A 147 37.93 -8.77 -37.27
N SER A 148 39.15 -8.33 -37.66
CA SER A 148 40.26 -8.15 -36.71
C SER A 148 39.97 -7.01 -35.66
N TRP A 149 39.14 -6.05 -36.01
CA TRP A 149 38.70 -4.97 -35.14
C TRP A 149 37.54 -5.37 -34.23
N LEU A 150 36.97 -6.56 -34.40
CA LEU A 150 35.85 -7.09 -33.64
C LEU A 150 36.27 -8.22 -32.69
N GLN A 151 37.50 -8.15 -32.16
CA GLN A 151 38.01 -9.16 -31.21
C GLN A 151 37.91 -8.62 -29.77
N PRO A 152 37.00 -9.13 -28.94
CA PRO A 152 36.83 -8.64 -27.54
C PRO A 152 38.10 -8.81 -26.69
N ASP A 153 38.90 -9.86 -27.01
CA ASP A 153 40.13 -10.20 -26.28
C ASP A 153 41.36 -9.37 -26.72
N ALA A 154 41.23 -8.59 -27.80
CA ALA A 154 42.27 -7.73 -28.34
C ALA A 154 41.74 -6.33 -28.65
N PRO A 155 41.34 -5.56 -27.64
CA PRO A 155 40.78 -4.23 -27.82
C PRO A 155 41.78 -3.30 -28.48
N PRO A 156 41.33 -2.44 -29.42
CA PRO A 156 42.21 -1.47 -30.07
C PRO A 156 42.76 -0.48 -29.02
N GLY A 157 44.02 -0.15 -29.15
CA GLY A 157 44.67 0.84 -28.29
C GLY A 157 44.18 2.25 -28.57
N GLY A 158 44.45 3.18 -27.68
CA GLY A 158 44.05 4.60 -27.86
C GLY A 158 44.66 5.23 -29.12
N GLY A 159 45.84 4.76 -29.59
CA GLY A 159 46.44 5.12 -30.85
C GLY A 159 45.71 4.59 -32.08
N ASP A 160 45.17 3.36 -31.98
CA ASP A 160 44.44 2.71 -33.06
C ASP A 160 43.09 3.39 -33.31
N LEU A 161 42.34 3.71 -32.20
CA LEU A 161 41.11 4.42 -32.28
C LEU A 161 41.28 5.89 -32.77
N ALA A 162 42.41 6.54 -32.41
CA ALA A 162 42.73 7.85 -32.93
C ALA A 162 43.00 7.77 -34.45
N SER A 163 43.71 6.77 -34.90
CA SER A 163 43.99 6.52 -36.32
C SER A 163 42.68 6.18 -37.08
N LEU A 164 41.80 5.40 -36.52
CA LEU A 164 40.48 5.08 -37.08
C LEU A 164 39.65 6.36 -37.23
N ARG A 165 39.65 7.22 -36.21
CA ARG A 165 38.96 8.50 -36.25
C ARG A 165 39.46 9.42 -37.32
N ASP A 166 40.78 9.55 -37.46
CA ASP A 166 41.42 10.40 -38.50
C ASP A 166 41.15 9.85 -39.90
N LEU A 167 41.14 8.54 -40.07
CA LEU A 167 40.78 7.88 -41.33
C LEU A 167 39.31 8.15 -41.69
N ILE A 168 38.34 7.99 -40.75
CA ILE A 168 36.92 8.32 -41.01
C ILE A 168 36.79 9.77 -41.47
N ARG A 169 37.48 10.71 -40.81
CA ARG A 169 37.45 12.12 -41.19
C ARG A 169 38.02 12.38 -42.57
N ASP A 170 39.15 11.79 -42.87
CA ASP A 170 39.84 11.97 -44.18
C ASP A 170 39.00 11.41 -45.34
N GLU A 171 38.53 10.17 -45.21
CA GLU A 171 37.75 9.50 -46.26
C GLU A 171 36.33 10.13 -46.41
N ALA A 172 35.76 10.66 -45.36
CA ALA A 172 34.44 11.32 -45.39
C ALA A 172 34.46 12.62 -46.23
N GLN A 173 35.63 13.23 -46.47
CA GLN A 173 35.72 14.44 -47.29
C GLN A 173 35.44 14.17 -48.79
N ASP A 174 35.68 12.99 -49.25
CA ASP A 174 35.48 12.59 -50.64
C ASP A 174 34.08 11.96 -50.90
N VAL A 175 33.25 11.81 -49.85
CA VAL A 175 31.90 11.22 -49.91
C VAL A 175 30.87 12.34 -50.01
N PRO A 176 29.82 12.23 -50.87
CA PRO A 176 28.70 13.18 -50.92
C PRO A 176 28.01 13.35 -49.55
N GLU A 177 27.54 14.58 -49.27
CA GLU A 177 26.93 14.91 -47.96
C GLU A 177 25.74 14.02 -47.61
N GLU A 178 24.94 13.60 -48.57
CA GLU A 178 23.80 12.71 -48.39
C GLU A 178 24.23 11.32 -47.95
N GLU A 179 25.27 10.77 -48.52
CA GLU A 179 25.85 9.48 -48.13
C GLU A 179 26.50 9.55 -46.73
N ARG A 180 27.14 10.69 -46.39
CA ARG A 180 27.71 10.94 -45.05
C ARG A 180 26.62 10.95 -44.00
N ARG A 181 25.46 11.57 -44.31
CA ARG A 181 24.28 11.55 -43.44
C ARG A 181 23.76 10.13 -43.24
N ASP A 182 23.75 9.31 -44.28
CA ASP A 182 23.32 7.90 -44.18
C ASP A 182 24.29 7.05 -43.35
N LEU A 183 25.60 7.29 -43.45
CA LEU A 183 26.61 6.65 -42.59
C LEU A 183 26.44 7.04 -41.11
N ALA A 184 26.14 8.35 -40.82
CA ALA A 184 25.83 8.80 -39.48
C ALA A 184 24.56 8.15 -38.94
N ARG A 185 23.50 8.11 -39.76
CA ARG A 185 22.22 7.41 -39.40
C ARG A 185 22.43 5.94 -39.08
N LEU A 186 23.31 5.24 -39.86
CA LEU A 186 23.59 3.85 -39.65
C LEU A 186 24.33 3.59 -38.33
N GLY A 187 25.35 4.38 -38.00
CA GLY A 187 26.06 4.31 -36.72
C GLY A 187 25.14 4.58 -35.52
N ILE A 188 24.27 5.58 -35.66
CA ILE A 188 23.32 5.95 -34.63
C ILE A 188 22.20 4.88 -34.48
N ALA A 189 21.73 4.28 -35.57
CA ALA A 189 20.75 3.20 -35.56
C ALA A 189 21.29 1.93 -34.87
N MET A 190 22.57 1.63 -35.04
CA MET A 190 23.22 0.52 -34.35
C MET A 190 23.33 0.80 -32.86
N ALA A 191 23.82 1.95 -32.49
CA ALA A 191 23.90 2.36 -31.12
C ALA A 191 22.52 2.32 -30.39
N ARG A 192 21.39 2.56 -31.09
CA ARG A 192 20.02 2.42 -30.55
C ARG A 192 19.60 0.99 -30.17
N ARG A 193 20.06 -0.02 -30.88
CA ARG A 193 19.65 -1.41 -30.67
C ARG A 193 20.27 -2.04 -29.44
N HIS A 194 21.35 -1.50 -28.92
CA HIS A 194 22.09 -2.05 -27.79
C HIS A 194 21.65 -1.54 -26.42
N THR A 195 20.85 -0.51 -26.37
CA THR A 195 20.18 -0.09 -25.14
C THR A 195 18.81 -0.75 -25.10
N ASP A 196 18.72 -1.93 -24.51
CA ASP A 196 17.45 -2.55 -24.14
C ASP A 196 16.59 -1.54 -23.37
N GLY A 197 15.79 -0.80 -24.12
CA GLY A 197 14.55 -0.14 -23.69
C GLY A 197 14.57 0.92 -22.62
N ALA A 198 15.68 1.38 -22.06
CA ALA A 198 15.64 2.47 -21.10
C ALA A 198 16.97 3.19 -20.88
N SER A 199 17.00 4.46 -21.18
CA SER A 199 17.75 5.50 -20.47
C SER A 199 19.21 5.83 -20.76
N ALA A 200 19.95 5.15 -21.58
CA ALA A 200 21.33 5.57 -21.87
C ALA A 200 21.42 6.81 -22.79
N TRP A 201 20.39 7.08 -23.59
CA TRP A 201 20.35 8.17 -24.58
C TRP A 201 19.99 9.53 -24.01
N GLY A 202 19.37 9.58 -22.84
CA GLY A 202 19.12 10.81 -22.08
C GLY A 202 20.35 11.30 -21.30
N THR A 203 21.48 10.57 -21.35
CA THR A 203 22.70 11.00 -20.66
C THR A 203 23.48 11.98 -21.52
N ALA A 204 24.09 12.99 -20.90
CA ALA A 204 24.97 13.95 -21.57
C ALA A 204 26.17 13.29 -22.27
N GLU A 205 26.47 12.04 -21.96
CA GLU A 205 27.56 11.26 -22.55
C GLU A 205 27.13 10.54 -23.84
N GLY A 206 25.95 9.95 -23.90
CA GLY A 206 25.38 9.37 -25.13
C GLY A 206 25.20 10.45 -26.22
N LEU A 207 24.66 11.62 -25.85
CA LEU A 207 24.54 12.76 -26.78
C LEU A 207 25.90 13.22 -27.30
N ARG A 208 26.94 13.30 -26.44
CA ARG A 208 28.30 13.71 -26.88
C ARG A 208 28.92 12.71 -27.85
N ARG A 209 28.66 11.42 -27.71
CA ARG A 209 29.15 10.36 -28.61
C ARG A 209 28.53 10.48 -29.99
N LEU A 210 27.22 10.72 -30.05
CA LEU A 210 26.50 10.91 -31.31
C LEU A 210 26.98 12.18 -32.04
N GLN A 211 27.11 13.27 -31.31
CA GLN A 211 27.65 14.52 -31.84
C GLN A 211 29.10 14.35 -32.35
N GLY A 212 29.93 13.58 -31.65
CA GLY A 212 31.27 13.24 -32.07
C GLY A 212 31.32 12.48 -33.41
N LEU A 213 30.36 11.61 -33.68
CA LEU A 213 30.26 10.88 -34.96
C LEU A 213 29.83 11.83 -36.11
N GLU A 214 28.88 12.72 -35.89
CA GLU A 214 28.45 13.73 -36.87
C GLU A 214 29.59 14.69 -37.21
N GLU A 215 30.37 15.14 -36.22
CA GLU A 215 31.56 15.97 -36.41
C GLU A 215 32.64 15.27 -37.25
N LEU A 216 32.83 13.94 -37.00
CA LEU A 216 33.81 13.15 -37.76
C LEU A 216 33.44 12.99 -39.26
N LEU A 217 32.14 12.84 -39.51
CA LEU A 217 31.60 12.70 -40.85
C LEU A 217 31.41 14.05 -41.56
N GLY A 218 31.63 15.18 -40.85
CA GLY A 218 31.44 16.51 -41.38
C GLY A 218 29.99 16.83 -41.76
N VAL A 219 29.05 16.20 -41.06
CA VAL A 219 27.63 16.48 -41.17
C VAL A 219 27.30 17.64 -40.23
N LEU A 220 26.32 18.50 -40.59
CA LEU A 220 25.93 19.63 -39.76
C LEU A 220 25.57 19.15 -38.37
N SER A 221 26.27 19.69 -37.36
CA SER A 221 26.20 19.29 -35.95
C SER A 221 24.75 19.19 -35.46
N GLY A 222 24.36 18.01 -35.04
CA GLY A 222 23.06 17.74 -34.46
C GLY A 222 21.93 17.47 -35.45
N GLU A 223 22.14 17.47 -36.76
CA GLU A 223 21.06 17.29 -37.73
C GLU A 223 20.65 15.83 -37.86
N ALA A 224 21.57 14.88 -38.01
CA ALA A 224 21.28 13.47 -38.08
C ALA A 224 20.86 12.94 -36.69
N THR A 225 21.47 13.40 -35.61
CA THR A 225 21.04 13.14 -34.25
C THR A 225 19.63 13.68 -34.02
N ARG A 226 19.31 14.89 -34.51
CA ARG A 226 18.00 15.51 -34.41
C ARG A 226 16.94 14.75 -35.21
N GLU A 227 17.27 14.35 -36.46
CA GLU A 227 16.37 13.57 -37.32
C GLU A 227 16.04 12.17 -36.76
N ILE A 228 16.95 11.59 -36.00
CA ILE A 228 16.73 10.26 -35.37
C ILE A 228 16.02 10.37 -34.02
N LEU A 229 16.39 11.38 -33.23
CA LEU A 229 15.67 11.67 -31.98
C LEU A 229 14.29 12.26 -32.29
N PHE A 230 14.15 13.00 -33.41
CA PHE A 230 12.96 13.69 -33.85
C PHE A 230 12.85 13.51 -35.39
N PRO A 231 12.46 12.31 -35.89
CA PRO A 231 12.38 12.05 -37.33
C PRO A 231 11.47 13.07 -38.02
N PRO A 232 11.86 13.62 -39.23
CA PRO A 232 10.99 14.53 -39.94
C PRO A 232 9.70 13.84 -40.37
N GLU A 233 8.63 14.62 -40.36
CA GLU A 233 7.30 14.13 -40.74
C GLU A 233 7.36 13.51 -42.16
N LYS A 234 7.04 12.21 -42.26
CA LYS A 234 6.23 11.81 -43.39
C LYS A 234 4.89 12.51 -43.19
N GLU A 235 4.46 13.32 -44.19
CA GLU A 235 3.10 13.79 -44.33
C GLU A 235 2.11 12.60 -44.24
N ALA A 236 1.86 12.17 -43.06
CA ALA A 236 0.63 11.52 -42.65
C ALA A 236 0.24 12.34 -41.45
N ALA A 237 -0.86 13.07 -41.58
CA ALA A 237 -1.65 13.36 -40.41
C ALA A 237 -1.61 12.09 -39.58
N GLY A 238 -0.83 12.08 -38.49
CA GLY A 238 -0.87 11.01 -37.54
C GLY A 238 -2.36 10.83 -37.21
N PRO A 239 -2.91 9.63 -37.14
CA PRO A 239 -4.29 9.50 -36.76
C PRO A 239 -4.45 10.32 -35.51
N GLU A 240 -5.43 11.25 -35.51
CA GLU A 240 -5.91 11.80 -34.23
C GLU A 240 -5.96 10.63 -33.27
N PRO A 241 -5.42 10.75 -32.04
CA PRO A 241 -5.46 9.63 -31.10
C PRO A 241 -6.86 9.08 -31.17
N ASP A 242 -6.98 7.79 -31.49
CA ASP A 242 -8.23 7.11 -31.81
C ASP A 242 -9.21 7.32 -30.66
N ARG A 243 -9.91 8.43 -30.66
CA ARG A 243 -10.96 8.80 -29.69
C ARG A 243 -12.22 8.05 -30.04
N ARG A 244 -12.10 6.74 -30.24
CA ARG A 244 -13.28 5.92 -30.29
C ARG A 244 -14.02 6.11 -28.97
N PRO A 245 -15.34 6.30 -29.02
CA PRO A 245 -16.14 6.27 -27.80
C PRO A 245 -15.78 5.00 -27.04
N ALA A 246 -15.76 5.08 -25.72
CA ALA A 246 -15.49 3.91 -24.88
C ALA A 246 -16.40 2.75 -25.35
N PRO A 247 -15.90 1.51 -25.43
CA PRO A 247 -16.69 0.38 -25.88
C PRO A 247 -17.82 0.01 -24.89
N PHE A 248 -17.94 0.73 -23.79
CA PHE A 248 -18.92 0.53 -22.72
C PHE A 248 -19.60 1.86 -22.36
N ASP A 249 -20.80 1.77 -21.79
CA ASP A 249 -21.53 2.90 -21.22
C ASP A 249 -20.92 3.28 -19.85
N ILE A 250 -20.41 4.51 -19.73
CA ILE A 250 -19.79 5.05 -18.52
C ILE A 250 -20.80 5.09 -17.37
N GLU A 251 -22.04 5.50 -17.63
CA GLU A 251 -23.09 5.56 -16.61
C GLU A 251 -23.50 4.15 -16.14
N ALA A 252 -23.54 3.17 -17.06
CA ALA A 252 -23.79 1.79 -16.69
C ALA A 252 -22.69 1.24 -15.78
N LEU A 253 -21.42 1.55 -16.06
CA LEU A 253 -20.30 1.18 -15.20
C LEU A 253 -20.40 1.88 -13.84
N THR A 254 -20.74 3.18 -13.80
CA THR A 254 -20.96 3.92 -12.54
C THR A 254 -22.08 3.26 -11.72
N ARG A 255 -23.24 2.96 -12.34
CA ARG A 255 -24.33 2.26 -11.66
C ARG A 255 -23.92 0.88 -11.13
N TYR A 256 -23.09 0.16 -11.88
CA TYR A 256 -22.56 -1.14 -11.44
C TYR A 256 -21.62 -1.01 -10.24
N LEU A 257 -20.76 0.02 -10.21
CA LEU A 257 -19.91 0.33 -9.06
C LEU A 257 -20.74 0.73 -7.83
N ASP A 258 -21.77 1.53 -7.99
CA ASP A 258 -22.64 1.95 -6.90
C ASP A 258 -23.43 0.78 -6.31
N GLY A 259 -23.86 -0.17 -7.14
CA GLY A 259 -24.54 -1.38 -6.72
C GLY A 259 -25.80 -1.11 -5.89
N PRO A 260 -26.10 -1.94 -4.87
CA PRO A 260 -27.34 -1.81 -4.09
C PRO A 260 -27.38 -0.54 -3.21
N PHE A 261 -26.25 0.16 -3.04
CA PHE A 261 -26.12 1.34 -2.21
C PHE A 261 -26.13 2.67 -3.01
N ALA A 262 -26.52 2.64 -4.29
CA ALA A 262 -26.54 3.81 -5.15
C ALA A 262 -27.29 5.01 -4.52
N HIS A 263 -28.43 4.77 -3.87
CA HIS A 263 -29.21 5.80 -3.19
C HIS A 263 -28.45 6.49 -2.05
N ARG A 264 -27.59 5.75 -1.31
CA ARG A 264 -26.74 6.30 -0.24
C ARG A 264 -25.64 7.19 -0.83
N ARG A 265 -25.03 6.72 -1.91
CA ARG A 265 -23.98 7.47 -2.59
C ARG A 265 -24.50 8.76 -3.20
N ILE A 266 -25.62 8.70 -3.94
CA ILE A 266 -26.26 9.86 -4.55
C ILE A 266 -26.59 10.90 -3.46
N ARG A 267 -27.25 10.48 -2.38
CA ARG A 267 -27.59 11.37 -1.26
C ARG A 267 -26.34 12.05 -0.65
N ALA A 268 -25.28 11.29 -0.43
CA ALA A 268 -24.04 11.85 0.12
C ALA A 268 -23.35 12.82 -0.86
N LEU A 269 -23.37 12.56 -2.17
CA LEU A 269 -22.84 13.46 -3.20
C LEU A 269 -23.64 14.77 -3.29
N GLU A 270 -24.98 14.70 -3.18
CA GLU A 270 -25.84 15.87 -3.15
C GLU A 270 -25.51 16.78 -1.98
N PHE A 271 -25.28 16.22 -0.79
CA PHE A 271 -24.86 17.00 0.37
C PHE A 271 -23.45 17.57 0.21
N LEU A 272 -22.49 16.78 -0.29
CA LEU A 272 -21.13 17.27 -0.53
C LEU A 272 -21.10 18.45 -1.51
N ALA A 273 -22.05 18.54 -2.44
CA ALA A 273 -22.17 19.67 -3.37
C ALA A 273 -22.71 20.95 -2.69
N HIS A 274 -23.22 20.86 -1.44
CA HIS A 274 -23.75 22.02 -0.74
C HIS A 274 -22.63 23.01 -0.39
N PRO A 275 -22.84 24.34 -0.53
CA PRO A 275 -21.83 25.38 -0.27
C PRO A 275 -21.19 25.30 1.13
N ASP A 276 -21.97 24.93 2.16
CA ASP A 276 -21.47 24.82 3.54
C ASP A 276 -20.46 23.69 3.73
N LEU A 277 -20.44 22.70 2.84
CA LEU A 277 -19.48 21.59 2.83
C LEU A 277 -18.27 21.86 1.92
N GLN A 278 -18.29 22.95 1.16
CA GLN A 278 -17.16 23.42 0.36
C GLN A 278 -16.24 24.31 1.21
N ILE A 279 -15.35 23.68 1.97
CA ILE A 279 -14.44 24.39 2.87
C ILE A 279 -13.31 25.04 2.06
N PRO A 280 -13.09 26.37 2.16
CA PRO A 280 -11.98 27.05 1.51
C PRO A 280 -10.63 26.47 1.99
N ARG A 281 -9.68 26.34 1.07
CA ARG A 281 -8.31 25.92 1.41
C ARG A 281 -7.52 27.05 2.02
N ASN A 282 -6.47 26.70 2.75
CA ASN A 282 -5.52 27.66 3.36
C ASN A 282 -6.15 28.54 4.46
N LEU A 283 -7.21 28.07 5.14
CA LEU A 283 -7.72 28.74 6.32
C LEU A 283 -6.73 28.61 7.49
N PRO A 284 -6.69 29.62 8.41
CA PRO A 284 -6.04 29.43 9.70
C PRO A 284 -6.62 28.21 10.43
N VAL A 285 -5.80 27.45 11.12
CA VAL A 285 -6.23 26.16 11.72
C VAL A 285 -7.45 26.31 12.65
N ALA A 286 -7.52 27.38 13.42
CA ALA A 286 -8.67 27.64 14.31
C ALA A 286 -9.98 27.82 13.51
N GLU A 287 -9.95 28.63 12.45
CA GLU A 287 -11.11 28.83 11.58
C GLU A 287 -11.47 27.56 10.81
N TYR A 288 -10.48 26.81 10.34
CA TYR A 288 -10.70 25.54 9.67
C TYR A 288 -11.42 24.52 10.57
N ARG A 289 -11.03 24.41 11.83
CA ARG A 289 -11.69 23.53 12.81
C ARG A 289 -13.15 23.90 13.03
N GLU A 290 -13.46 25.21 13.09
CA GLU A 290 -14.84 25.69 13.22
C GLU A 290 -15.66 25.41 11.96
N ARG A 291 -15.08 25.59 10.76
CA ARG A 291 -15.77 25.25 9.50
C ARG A 291 -16.05 23.75 9.40
N VAL A 292 -15.10 22.90 9.85
CA VAL A 292 -15.30 21.45 9.93
C VAL A 292 -16.42 21.11 10.92
N LEU A 293 -16.52 21.76 12.08
CA LEU A 293 -17.63 21.55 13.02
C LEU A 293 -18.99 21.94 12.39
N GLN A 294 -19.05 23.09 11.70
CA GLN A 294 -20.26 23.52 10.99
C GLN A 294 -20.68 22.52 9.92
N ALA A 295 -19.73 21.97 9.17
CA ALA A 295 -19.99 20.92 8.19
C ALA A 295 -20.55 19.64 8.85
N ILE A 296 -20.02 19.23 10.00
CA ILE A 296 -20.55 18.07 10.76
C ILE A 296 -21.95 18.35 11.26
N GLN A 297 -22.24 19.57 11.76
CA GLN A 297 -23.59 19.96 12.19
C GLN A 297 -24.56 19.84 11.00
N ARG A 298 -24.19 20.35 9.83
CA ARG A 298 -25.02 20.24 8.63
C ARG A 298 -25.33 18.79 8.28
N LEU A 299 -24.31 17.90 8.31
CA LEU A 299 -24.51 16.46 8.06
C LEU A 299 -25.43 15.80 9.11
N ALA A 300 -25.34 16.24 10.39
CA ALA A 300 -26.22 15.77 11.46
C ALA A 300 -27.67 16.22 11.25
N ASP A 301 -27.88 17.50 10.91
CA ASP A 301 -29.21 18.08 10.64
C ASP A 301 -29.93 17.35 9.50
N GLU A 302 -29.17 16.89 8.50
CA GLU A 302 -29.68 16.11 7.37
C GLU A 302 -29.82 14.60 7.68
N GLY A 303 -29.52 14.18 8.92
CA GLY A 303 -29.73 12.84 9.41
C GLY A 303 -28.67 11.81 9.02
N LEU A 304 -27.51 12.22 8.43
CA LEU A 304 -26.49 11.28 8.04
C LEU A 304 -25.83 10.57 9.25
N GLY A 305 -25.81 11.22 10.41
CA GLY A 305 -25.33 10.66 11.68
C GLY A 305 -26.21 9.55 12.27
N ARG A 306 -27.43 9.34 11.73
CA ARG A 306 -28.44 8.41 12.24
C ARG A 306 -28.54 7.10 11.44
N ILE A 307 -27.95 7.03 10.25
CA ILE A 307 -28.14 5.90 9.30
C ILE A 307 -27.92 4.56 9.97
N ALA A 308 -26.87 4.41 10.78
CA ALA A 308 -26.53 3.17 11.48
C ALA A 308 -27.35 2.89 12.73
N LEU A 309 -28.08 3.90 13.28
CA LEU A 309 -28.85 3.73 14.51
C LEU A 309 -30.11 2.89 14.23
N PRO A 310 -30.55 2.06 15.19
CA PRO A 310 -31.81 1.35 15.08
C PRO A 310 -33.01 2.32 14.96
N GLU A 311 -34.07 1.89 14.24
CA GLU A 311 -35.30 2.65 14.09
C GLU A 311 -35.93 3.08 15.41
N ALA A 312 -35.82 2.23 16.44
CA ALA A 312 -36.29 2.52 17.81
C ALA A 312 -35.65 3.79 18.43
N TYR A 313 -34.53 4.26 17.90
CA TYR A 313 -33.80 5.45 18.34
C TYR A 313 -33.71 6.51 17.24
N GLY A 314 -34.68 6.50 16.31
CA GLY A 314 -34.77 7.50 15.22
C GLY A 314 -33.72 7.33 14.09
N GLY A 315 -33.15 6.16 13.93
CA GLY A 315 -32.24 5.82 12.84
C GLY A 315 -32.89 5.01 11.74
N GLU A 316 -32.08 4.51 10.80
CA GLU A 316 -32.51 3.73 9.65
C GLU A 316 -32.13 2.24 9.75
N GLY A 317 -31.32 1.84 10.77
CA GLY A 317 -30.83 0.47 10.95
C GLY A 317 -29.87 -0.01 9.86
N ASP A 318 -29.40 0.90 8.99
CA ASP A 318 -28.59 0.57 7.82
C ASP A 318 -27.09 0.78 8.10
N LEU A 319 -26.50 -0.19 8.79
CA LEU A 319 -25.07 -0.16 9.09
C LEU A 319 -24.17 -0.24 7.83
N PRO A 320 -24.43 -1.13 6.84
CA PRO A 320 -23.71 -1.11 5.56
C PRO A 320 -23.82 0.23 4.82
N GLY A 321 -25.02 0.81 4.75
CA GLY A 321 -25.25 2.12 4.11
C GLY A 321 -24.51 3.26 4.80
N SER A 322 -24.32 3.19 6.13
CA SER A 322 -23.52 4.19 6.85
C SER A 322 -22.02 4.14 6.44
N ILE A 323 -21.48 2.95 6.17
CA ILE A 323 -20.11 2.79 5.67
C ILE A 323 -19.98 3.34 4.23
N VAL A 324 -20.96 3.09 3.36
CA VAL A 324 -20.97 3.65 1.99
C VAL A 324 -21.13 5.18 2.00
N THR A 325 -21.91 5.71 2.94
CA THR A 325 -22.00 7.17 3.15
C THR A 325 -20.62 7.71 3.54
N PHE A 326 -19.94 7.09 4.50
CA PHE A 326 -18.58 7.46 4.89
C PHE A 326 -17.59 7.36 3.72
N GLU A 327 -17.63 6.28 2.92
CA GLU A 327 -16.85 6.12 1.69
C GLU A 327 -17.02 7.31 0.75
N THR A 328 -18.27 7.76 0.56
CA THR A 328 -18.61 8.83 -0.38
C THR A 328 -18.19 10.21 0.15
N LEU A 329 -18.30 10.44 1.45
CA LEU A 329 -17.81 11.66 2.08
C LEU A 329 -16.31 11.89 1.89
N ALA A 330 -15.54 10.83 1.60
CA ALA A 330 -14.10 10.93 1.31
C ALA A 330 -13.76 11.62 -0.02
N TYR A 331 -14.72 11.89 -0.89
CA TYR A 331 -14.53 12.74 -2.06
C TYR A 331 -14.45 14.24 -1.71
N GLY A 332 -15.00 14.63 -0.54
CA GLY A 332 -14.93 15.97 0.01
C GLY A 332 -13.66 16.24 0.83
N ASP A 333 -13.83 16.91 1.96
CA ASP A 333 -12.78 17.25 2.93
C ASP A 333 -12.54 16.08 3.90
N LEU A 334 -11.30 15.61 4.00
CA LEU A 334 -10.98 14.45 4.84
C LEU A 334 -10.97 14.74 6.33
N SER A 335 -10.84 16.02 6.75
CA SER A 335 -11.03 16.39 8.17
C SER A 335 -12.49 16.31 8.56
N VAL A 336 -13.41 16.69 7.66
CA VAL A 336 -14.86 16.48 7.85
C VAL A 336 -15.15 14.99 7.96
N LEU A 337 -14.64 14.19 7.03
CA LEU A 337 -14.79 12.74 7.04
C LEU A 337 -14.37 12.12 8.37
N VAL A 338 -13.15 12.42 8.83
CA VAL A 338 -12.60 11.82 10.05
C VAL A 338 -13.33 12.30 11.29
N LYS A 339 -13.70 13.58 11.36
CA LYS A 339 -14.49 14.12 12.48
C LYS A 339 -15.88 13.49 12.53
N PHE A 340 -16.52 13.26 11.37
CA PHE A 340 -17.76 12.50 11.23
C PHE A 340 -17.61 11.09 11.79
N GLY A 341 -16.53 10.38 11.40
CA GLY A 341 -16.23 9.04 11.91
C GLY A 341 -15.99 8.99 13.42
N VAL A 342 -15.31 9.99 13.99
CA VAL A 342 -15.10 10.09 15.44
C VAL A 342 -16.42 10.27 16.18
N GLN A 343 -17.28 11.17 15.71
CA GLN A 343 -18.56 11.48 16.35
C GLN A 343 -19.55 10.33 16.25
N PHE A 344 -19.90 9.93 15.05
CA PHE A 344 -21.01 9.00 14.80
C PHE A 344 -20.55 7.53 14.77
N GLY A 345 -19.34 7.26 14.27
CA GLY A 345 -18.79 5.91 14.17
C GLY A 345 -18.14 5.40 15.46
N LEU A 346 -17.23 6.16 16.06
CA LEU A 346 -16.47 5.71 17.24
C LEU A 346 -17.21 6.04 18.54
N PHE A 347 -17.51 7.31 18.82
CA PHE A 347 -18.21 7.72 20.03
C PHE A 347 -19.63 7.16 20.02
N GLY A 348 -20.42 7.42 18.98
CA GLY A 348 -21.79 6.91 18.86
C GLY A 348 -21.82 5.37 18.78
N GLY A 349 -20.91 4.76 18.00
CA GLY A 349 -20.77 3.32 17.91
C GLY A 349 -20.43 2.66 19.25
N SER A 350 -19.60 3.29 20.09
CA SER A 350 -19.30 2.76 21.44
C SER A 350 -20.55 2.75 22.35
N ILE A 351 -21.37 3.80 22.29
CA ILE A 351 -22.64 3.85 23.04
C ILE A 351 -23.58 2.75 22.56
N LEU A 352 -23.74 2.63 21.24
CA LEU A 352 -24.64 1.63 20.64
C LEU A 352 -24.20 0.19 20.91
N GLN A 353 -22.89 -0.08 20.78
CA GLN A 353 -22.36 -1.45 20.83
C GLN A 353 -22.04 -1.94 22.25
N LEU A 354 -21.60 -1.05 23.14
CA LEU A 354 -21.13 -1.38 24.48
C LEU A 354 -22.15 -0.98 25.56
N GLY A 355 -23.08 -0.07 25.25
CA GLY A 355 -24.15 0.36 26.11
C GLY A 355 -25.33 -0.61 26.16
N THR A 356 -26.24 -0.33 27.07
CA THR A 356 -27.54 -0.99 27.20
C THR A 356 -28.67 0.03 27.03
N ARG A 357 -29.92 -0.41 27.05
CA ARG A 357 -31.09 0.42 26.81
C ARG A 357 -31.10 1.79 27.56
N PRO A 358 -30.74 1.90 28.85
CA PRO A 358 -30.64 3.20 29.50
C PRO A 358 -29.63 4.17 28.84
N HIS A 359 -28.49 3.63 28.35
CA HIS A 359 -27.51 4.44 27.66
C HIS A 359 -28.03 4.90 26.27
N HIS A 360 -28.72 4.01 25.58
CA HIS A 360 -29.28 4.28 24.25
C HIS A 360 -30.35 5.38 24.34
N GLU A 361 -31.30 5.25 25.26
CA GLU A 361 -32.38 6.21 25.48
C GLU A 361 -31.86 7.62 25.91
N ARG A 362 -30.75 7.65 26.64
CA ARG A 362 -30.17 8.89 27.14
C ARG A 362 -29.24 9.60 26.18
N TYR A 363 -28.47 8.88 25.39
CA TYR A 363 -27.31 9.47 24.71
C TYR A 363 -27.35 9.36 23.17
N LEU A 364 -28.11 8.44 22.56
CA LEU A 364 -28.06 8.27 21.09
C LEU A 364 -28.66 9.46 20.36
N GLU A 365 -29.79 10.00 20.81
CA GLU A 365 -30.40 11.16 20.18
C GLU A 365 -29.52 12.42 20.25
N PRO A 366 -29.04 12.90 21.44
CA PRO A 366 -28.18 14.08 21.50
C PRO A 366 -26.81 13.86 20.83
N MET A 367 -26.32 12.62 20.75
CA MET A 367 -25.12 12.27 19.99
C MET A 367 -25.36 12.44 18.47
N ALA A 368 -26.50 11.96 17.97
CA ALA A 368 -26.84 11.97 16.55
C ALA A 368 -27.21 13.37 16.02
N SER A 369 -27.79 14.24 16.87
CA SER A 369 -28.06 15.65 16.56
C SER A 369 -26.85 16.58 16.76
N LEU A 370 -25.72 16.06 17.24
CA LEU A 370 -24.53 16.82 17.66
C LEU A 370 -24.75 17.75 18.87
N GLU A 371 -25.87 17.65 19.55
CA GLU A 371 -26.06 18.32 20.85
C GLU A 371 -25.07 17.82 21.91
N LEU A 372 -24.61 16.57 21.75
CA LEU A 372 -23.57 15.95 22.56
C LEU A 372 -22.38 15.57 21.69
N PRO A 373 -21.48 16.50 21.35
CA PRO A 373 -20.24 16.18 20.70
C PRO A 373 -19.36 15.31 21.61
N GLY A 374 -18.81 14.23 21.06
CA GLY A 374 -18.03 13.27 21.82
C GLY A 374 -16.69 12.91 21.21
N CYS A 375 -15.86 12.27 22.03
CA CYS A 375 -14.59 11.72 21.60
C CYS A 375 -14.38 10.29 22.09
N PHE A 376 -13.44 9.58 21.46
CA PHE A 376 -13.13 8.17 21.76
C PHE A 376 -11.75 8.07 22.38
N ALA A 377 -11.67 7.88 23.71
CA ALA A 377 -10.46 7.99 24.51
C ALA A 377 -9.89 6.60 24.86
N MET A 378 -9.39 5.88 23.86
CA MET A 378 -8.77 4.57 24.03
C MET A 378 -7.26 4.65 24.20
N THR A 379 -6.55 5.22 23.21
CA THR A 379 -5.10 5.22 23.15
C THR A 379 -4.44 6.09 24.21
N GLU A 380 -3.28 5.67 24.66
CA GLU A 380 -2.44 6.40 25.61
C GLU A 380 -1.09 6.72 24.98
N ARG A 381 -0.37 7.66 25.59
CA ARG A 381 0.97 8.05 25.13
C ARG A 381 1.92 6.84 25.01
N ASN A 382 1.84 5.89 25.95
CA ASN A 382 2.66 4.67 25.96
C ASN A 382 1.98 3.48 25.28
N HIS A 383 0.66 3.52 25.02
CA HIS A 383 -0.14 2.42 24.51
C HIS A 383 -0.95 2.82 23.27
N GLY A 384 -0.30 2.78 22.07
CA GLY A 384 -0.95 3.01 20.79
C GLY A 384 -1.51 1.74 20.16
N SER A 385 -0.68 0.70 20.02
CA SER A 385 -1.09 -0.60 19.45
C SER A 385 -1.50 -1.62 20.52
N ASN A 386 -0.83 -1.62 21.68
CA ASN A 386 -1.17 -2.51 22.79
C ASN A 386 -2.20 -1.87 23.72
N VAL A 387 -3.42 -1.67 23.20
CA VAL A 387 -4.52 -1.05 23.95
C VAL A 387 -5.13 -1.96 25.01
N ARG A 388 -4.71 -3.21 25.09
CA ARG A 388 -5.07 -4.11 26.19
C ARG A 388 -4.37 -3.73 27.51
N GLU A 389 -3.22 -3.12 27.43
CA GLU A 389 -2.36 -2.77 28.56
C GLU A 389 -2.46 -1.26 28.88
N VAL A 390 -3.54 -0.57 28.49
CA VAL A 390 -3.77 0.83 28.91
C VAL A 390 -3.73 0.94 30.43
N GLU A 391 -3.23 2.04 30.93
CA GLU A 391 -2.89 2.22 32.35
C GLU A 391 -3.75 3.26 33.07
N THR A 392 -4.65 3.98 32.38
CA THR A 392 -5.73 4.74 33.00
C THR A 392 -6.58 3.78 33.84
N VAL A 393 -6.88 4.14 35.09
CA VAL A 393 -7.64 3.30 36.05
C VAL A 393 -9.02 3.89 36.28
N ALA A 394 -10.01 3.01 36.35
CA ALA A 394 -11.38 3.30 36.82
C ALA A 394 -11.65 2.45 38.07
N ARG A 395 -11.58 3.06 39.23
CA ARG A 395 -11.82 2.38 40.53
C ARG A 395 -13.25 2.63 41.03
N TYR A 396 -13.95 1.56 41.33
CA TYR A 396 -15.28 1.67 41.95
C TYR A 396 -15.17 2.05 43.44
N LEU A 397 -15.99 3.03 43.86
CA LEU A 397 -16.06 3.52 45.23
C LEU A 397 -17.42 3.08 45.81
N PRO A 398 -17.49 2.04 46.66
CA PRO A 398 -18.75 1.49 47.15
C PRO A 398 -19.54 2.47 48.02
N ASP A 399 -18.87 3.33 48.78
CA ASP A 399 -19.51 4.29 49.69
C ASP A 399 -20.33 5.38 48.97
N SER A 400 -19.88 5.81 47.77
CA SER A 400 -20.59 6.82 46.96
C SER A 400 -21.35 6.24 45.77
N GLY A 401 -21.04 4.98 45.37
CA GLY A 401 -21.62 4.35 44.20
C GLY A 401 -21.06 4.95 42.88
N GLU A 402 -19.84 5.46 42.90
CA GLU A 402 -19.20 6.14 41.77
C GLU A 402 -17.96 5.41 41.29
N PHE A 403 -17.51 5.72 40.06
CA PHE A 403 -16.17 5.41 39.61
C PHE A 403 -15.26 6.62 39.75
N GLN A 404 -14.05 6.40 40.25
CA GLN A 404 -12.94 7.34 40.26
C GLN A 404 -12.04 7.04 39.04
N ILE A 405 -11.91 8.00 38.13
CA ILE A 405 -11.03 7.87 36.94
C ILE A 405 -9.72 8.59 37.24
N GLN A 406 -8.61 7.88 37.04
CA GLN A 406 -7.27 8.39 37.35
C GLN A 406 -6.28 8.08 36.22
N THR A 407 -5.51 9.09 35.82
CA THR A 407 -4.28 8.93 35.04
C THR A 407 -3.11 8.81 36.02
N PRO A 408 -2.51 7.61 36.22
CA PRO A 408 -1.56 7.40 37.32
C PRO A 408 -0.22 8.12 37.13
N TYR A 409 0.16 8.40 35.87
CA TYR A 409 1.42 9.11 35.53
C TYR A 409 1.35 9.60 34.06
N PRO A 410 2.26 10.49 33.61
CA PRO A 410 2.17 11.14 32.29
C PRO A 410 2.18 10.20 31.07
N GLY A 411 2.67 8.96 31.19
CA GLY A 411 2.66 7.94 30.15
C GLY A 411 1.28 7.33 29.86
N ALA A 412 0.43 7.31 30.90
CA ALA A 412 -0.95 6.83 30.84
C ALA A 412 -1.94 7.90 30.33
N ARG A 413 -1.48 9.11 30.02
CA ARG A 413 -2.32 10.17 29.46
C ARG A 413 -2.94 9.72 28.16
N LYS A 414 -4.22 9.92 27.97
CA LYS A 414 -4.93 9.68 26.70
C LYS A 414 -4.42 10.66 25.64
N ASP A 415 -4.09 10.18 24.43
CA ASP A 415 -3.46 10.99 23.40
C ASP A 415 -4.06 10.74 22.01
N TRP A 416 -3.94 11.75 21.11
CA TRP A 416 -4.38 11.77 19.72
C TRP A 416 -5.91 11.71 19.52
N LEU A 417 -6.70 12.10 20.49
CA LEU A 417 -8.16 11.94 20.49
C LEU A 417 -8.84 12.98 19.62
N GLY A 418 -9.52 12.57 18.56
CA GLY A 418 -10.37 13.46 17.76
C GLY A 418 -11.47 14.07 18.63
N ASN A 419 -11.85 15.31 18.36
CA ASN A 419 -12.84 16.13 19.11
C ASN A 419 -12.45 16.51 20.55
N ALA A 420 -11.32 16.05 21.07
CA ALA A 420 -11.01 16.26 22.48
C ALA A 420 -10.41 17.64 22.80
N ALA A 421 -9.73 18.30 21.82
CA ALA A 421 -9.08 19.57 22.10
C ALA A 421 -10.06 20.73 22.33
N LEU A 422 -11.15 20.80 21.54
CA LEU A 422 -12.05 21.93 21.52
C LEU A 422 -13.53 21.54 21.74
N HIS A 423 -14.07 20.64 20.94
CA HIS A 423 -15.50 20.48 20.73
C HIS A 423 -16.17 19.39 21.58
N GLY A 424 -15.44 18.31 21.91
CA GLY A 424 -15.98 17.17 22.64
C GLY A 424 -16.41 17.56 24.08
N ARG A 425 -17.64 17.21 24.46
CA ARG A 425 -18.20 17.40 25.80
C ARG A 425 -18.19 16.10 26.61
N MET A 426 -18.16 14.97 25.96
CA MET A 426 -18.11 13.64 26.57
C MET A 426 -17.05 12.75 25.90
N ALA A 427 -16.41 11.90 26.70
CA ALA A 427 -15.47 10.91 26.19
C ALA A 427 -15.92 9.49 26.52
N THR A 428 -15.84 8.57 25.57
CA THR A 428 -15.79 7.13 25.87
C THR A 428 -14.38 6.80 26.29
N VAL A 429 -14.14 6.63 27.59
CA VAL A 429 -12.81 6.37 28.18
C VAL A 429 -12.63 4.88 28.41
N PHE A 430 -11.57 4.31 27.85
CA PHE A 430 -11.14 2.93 28.11
C PHE A 430 -10.12 2.93 29.25
N ALA A 431 -10.42 2.19 30.33
CA ALA A 431 -9.60 2.17 31.53
C ALA A 431 -9.58 0.76 32.15
N GLN A 432 -8.53 0.45 32.91
CA GLN A 432 -8.49 -0.76 33.76
C GLN A 432 -9.50 -0.60 34.87
N LEU A 433 -10.45 -1.52 34.93
CA LEU A 433 -11.50 -1.52 35.95
C LEU A 433 -11.00 -2.21 37.22
N GLU A 434 -11.09 -1.51 38.34
CA GLU A 434 -10.77 -2.03 39.68
C GLU A 434 -12.05 -2.00 40.56
N VAL A 435 -12.44 -3.16 41.07
CA VAL A 435 -13.60 -3.30 41.97
C VAL A 435 -13.18 -4.15 43.17
N ASP A 436 -13.39 -3.62 44.39
CA ASP A 436 -13.02 -4.29 45.64
C ASP A 436 -11.53 -4.74 45.70
N GLY A 437 -10.63 -3.93 45.06
CA GLY A 437 -9.20 -4.21 44.97
C GLY A 437 -8.82 -5.31 43.96
N GLU A 438 -9.75 -5.84 43.19
CA GLU A 438 -9.50 -6.79 42.10
C GLU A 438 -9.52 -6.08 40.74
N GLU A 439 -8.57 -6.42 39.87
CA GLU A 439 -8.47 -5.93 38.49
C GLU A 439 -9.32 -6.80 37.56
N HIS A 440 -10.16 -6.19 36.72
CA HIS A 440 -11.05 -6.86 35.77
C HIS A 440 -10.71 -6.55 34.31
N GLY A 441 -9.56 -5.94 34.04
CA GLY A 441 -9.11 -5.54 32.70
C GLY A 441 -9.84 -4.30 32.16
N VAL A 442 -9.66 -4.06 30.86
CA VAL A 442 -10.14 -2.82 30.21
C VAL A 442 -11.64 -2.81 30.05
N HIS A 443 -12.26 -1.70 30.46
CA HIS A 443 -13.70 -1.39 30.30
C HIS A 443 -13.90 0.01 29.73
N ALA A 444 -15.06 0.28 29.17
CA ALA A 444 -15.42 1.56 28.57
C ALA A 444 -16.43 2.31 29.46
N LEU A 445 -16.14 3.59 29.72
CA LEU A 445 -16.96 4.44 30.59
C LEU A 445 -17.22 5.78 29.88
N LEU A 446 -18.44 6.32 30.03
CA LEU A 446 -18.82 7.64 29.56
C LEU A 446 -18.39 8.69 30.58
N VAL A 447 -17.41 9.51 30.23
CA VAL A 447 -16.86 10.56 31.12
C VAL A 447 -17.17 11.93 30.53
N PRO A 448 -18.02 12.75 31.17
CA PRO A 448 -18.18 14.17 30.84
C PRO A 448 -16.82 14.88 30.98
N ILE A 449 -16.40 15.63 29.95
CA ILE A 449 -15.10 16.32 29.96
C ILE A 449 -15.22 17.84 29.93
N ARG A 450 -16.38 18.39 29.52
CA ARG A 450 -16.67 19.83 29.51
C ARG A 450 -18.09 20.13 29.97
N ASP A 451 -18.25 21.29 30.52
CA ASP A 451 -19.58 21.86 30.82
C ASP A 451 -20.28 22.40 29.56
N GLU A 452 -21.50 22.94 29.72
CA GLU A 452 -22.28 23.53 28.61
C GLU A 452 -21.63 24.78 28.01
N GLN A 453 -20.72 25.42 28.71
CA GLN A 453 -19.96 26.58 28.24
C GLN A 453 -18.62 26.17 27.59
N GLY A 454 -18.36 24.89 27.44
CA GLY A 454 -17.14 24.34 26.82
C GLY A 454 -15.91 24.34 27.73
N ARG A 455 -16.04 24.64 29.03
CA ARG A 455 -14.93 24.65 29.98
C ARG A 455 -14.66 23.25 30.51
N PRO A 456 -13.38 22.86 30.65
CA PRO A 456 -13.05 21.57 31.27
C PRO A 456 -13.68 21.45 32.67
N LEU A 457 -14.19 20.24 32.98
CA LEU A 457 -14.71 19.92 34.32
C LEU A 457 -13.56 19.71 35.32
N ASP A 458 -13.88 19.81 36.61
CA ASP A 458 -12.89 19.61 37.68
C ASP A 458 -12.19 18.26 37.57
N GLY A 459 -10.88 18.27 37.76
CA GLY A 459 -10.05 17.08 37.66
C GLY A 459 -9.69 16.67 36.20
N ILE A 460 -10.19 17.38 35.19
CA ILE A 460 -9.90 17.08 33.78
C ILE A 460 -8.94 18.12 33.19
N GLN A 461 -7.75 17.68 32.78
CA GLN A 461 -6.82 18.50 32.02
C GLN A 461 -6.91 18.15 30.53
N ILE A 462 -7.15 19.17 29.70
CA ILE A 462 -7.24 19.05 28.24
C ILE A 462 -6.12 19.86 27.60
N GLU A 463 -5.40 19.22 26.66
CA GLU A 463 -4.35 19.86 25.86
C GLU A 463 -4.59 19.60 24.38
N ASP A 464 -4.27 20.58 23.52
CA ASP A 464 -4.23 20.40 22.06
C ASP A 464 -2.99 19.59 21.64
N CYS A 465 -3.12 18.73 20.62
CA CYS A 465 -1.97 18.02 20.05
C CYS A 465 -1.01 18.93 19.27
N GLY A 466 -1.44 20.15 18.92
CA GLY A 466 -0.66 21.08 18.10
C GLY A 466 -0.71 20.75 16.61
N ASP A 467 0.29 21.23 15.88
CA ASP A 467 0.41 21.02 14.44
C ASP A 467 0.62 19.54 14.10
N LYS A 468 -0.03 19.08 13.06
CA LYS A 468 -0.04 17.69 12.59
C LYS A 468 0.44 17.61 11.14
N VAL A 469 0.73 16.42 10.66
CA VAL A 469 1.07 16.17 9.25
C VAL A 469 -0.12 16.46 8.34
N GLY A 470 -1.33 16.03 8.75
CA GLY A 470 -2.58 16.20 8.02
C GLY A 470 -3.77 16.31 8.98
N LEU A 471 -5.00 16.32 8.42
CA LEU A 471 -6.26 16.40 9.15
C LEU A 471 -6.29 17.59 10.13
N GLN A 472 -5.83 18.74 9.69
CA GLN A 472 -5.73 19.94 10.56
C GLN A 472 -7.08 20.43 11.07
N GLY A 473 -8.16 20.15 10.33
CA GLY A 473 -9.53 20.47 10.72
C GLY A 473 -10.10 19.62 11.86
N VAL A 474 -9.45 18.48 12.20
CA VAL A 474 -9.81 17.67 13.37
C VAL A 474 -9.08 18.22 14.60
N ASP A 475 -9.82 18.59 15.65
CA ASP A 475 -9.29 19.09 16.91
C ASP A 475 -8.82 17.94 17.81
N ASN A 476 -7.65 17.36 17.47
CA ASN A 476 -7.06 16.29 18.27
C ASN A 476 -6.53 16.82 19.59
N GLY A 477 -6.92 16.17 20.68
CA GLY A 477 -6.54 16.54 22.05
C GLY A 477 -5.96 15.40 22.87
N ARG A 478 -5.54 15.78 24.06
CA ARG A 478 -4.98 14.92 25.10
C ARG A 478 -5.82 15.10 26.36
N LEU A 479 -6.09 14.00 27.06
CA LEU A 479 -6.86 14.03 28.30
C LEU A 479 -6.03 13.43 29.44
N THR A 480 -6.00 14.14 30.57
CA THR A 480 -5.45 13.65 31.83
C THR A 480 -6.54 13.74 32.88
N PHE A 481 -6.72 12.70 33.68
CA PHE A 481 -7.75 12.60 34.71
C PHE A 481 -7.09 12.62 36.10
N HIS A 482 -7.57 13.52 36.97
CA HIS A 482 -7.12 13.67 38.34
C HIS A 482 -8.34 13.52 39.28
N ASP A 483 -8.54 12.33 39.84
CA ASP A 483 -9.65 12.01 40.76
C ASP A 483 -11.02 12.38 40.19
N VAL A 484 -11.28 12.12 38.93
CA VAL A 484 -12.56 12.42 38.27
C VAL A 484 -13.60 11.40 38.68
N ARG A 485 -14.73 11.87 39.25
CA ARG A 485 -15.80 11.01 39.71
C ARG A 485 -16.97 11.01 38.75
N ILE A 486 -17.46 9.83 38.43
CA ILE A 486 -18.58 9.61 37.52
C ILE A 486 -19.58 8.60 38.17
N PRO A 487 -20.88 8.76 37.91
CA PRO A 487 -21.89 7.79 38.38
C PRO A 487 -21.63 6.38 37.86
N ARG A 488 -21.99 5.36 38.62
CA ARG A 488 -21.88 3.93 38.24
C ARG A 488 -22.54 3.63 36.87
N GLU A 489 -23.66 4.31 36.62
CA GLU A 489 -24.45 4.19 35.38
C GLU A 489 -23.69 4.66 34.11
N ASN A 490 -22.54 5.28 34.26
CA ASN A 490 -21.71 5.67 33.12
C ASN A 490 -20.78 4.53 32.59
N LEU A 491 -20.76 3.38 33.31
CA LEU A 491 -20.13 2.15 32.75
C LEU A 491 -20.98 1.62 31.58
N LEU A 492 -20.39 1.50 30.40
CA LEU A 492 -21.04 0.85 29.25
C LEU A 492 -21.14 -0.66 29.52
N ASN A 493 -22.29 -1.12 30.02
CA ASN A 493 -22.41 -2.36 30.76
C ASN A 493 -23.04 -3.52 29.99
N ARG A 494 -22.90 -3.56 28.66
CA ARG A 494 -23.45 -4.67 27.86
C ARG A 494 -22.75 -6.01 28.12
N PHE A 495 -21.45 -6.02 28.37
CA PHE A 495 -20.64 -7.21 28.55
C PHE A 495 -20.11 -7.42 29.98
N ALA A 496 -20.22 -6.43 30.82
CA ALA A 496 -19.87 -6.49 32.24
C ALA A 496 -20.55 -5.36 32.98
N ASP A 497 -20.89 -5.59 34.25
CA ASP A 497 -21.56 -4.61 35.10
C ASP A 497 -20.98 -4.63 36.51
N VAL A 498 -21.10 -3.52 37.23
CA VAL A 498 -20.88 -3.42 38.65
C VAL A 498 -22.22 -3.16 39.31
N THR A 499 -22.68 -4.07 40.11
CA THR A 499 -23.98 -3.96 40.78
C THR A 499 -23.99 -2.87 41.88
N ALA A 500 -25.15 -2.41 42.31
CA ALA A 500 -25.25 -1.38 43.32
C ALA A 500 -24.63 -1.78 44.69
N ASP A 501 -24.51 -3.07 44.97
CA ASP A 501 -23.79 -3.60 46.13
C ASP A 501 -22.27 -3.82 45.89
N GLY A 502 -21.73 -3.21 44.79
CA GLY A 502 -20.32 -3.21 44.52
C GLY A 502 -19.72 -4.48 43.98
N ARG A 503 -20.54 -5.42 43.44
CA ARG A 503 -20.05 -6.68 42.91
C ARG A 503 -19.86 -6.61 41.38
N TYR A 504 -18.71 -7.03 40.92
CA TYR A 504 -18.46 -7.20 39.49
C TYR A 504 -19.16 -8.45 38.92
N ARG A 505 -19.77 -8.31 37.73
CA ARG A 505 -20.45 -9.41 37.03
C ARG A 505 -20.14 -9.33 35.52
N SER A 506 -19.83 -10.45 34.89
CA SER A 506 -19.72 -10.57 33.44
C SER A 506 -20.15 -11.94 32.95
N PRO A 507 -20.90 -12.07 31.85
CA PRO A 507 -21.18 -13.32 31.20
C PRO A 507 -19.94 -13.94 30.55
N ILE A 508 -18.88 -13.15 30.32
CA ILE A 508 -17.64 -13.57 29.69
C ILE A 508 -16.56 -13.69 30.76
N ALA A 509 -16.22 -14.93 31.11
CA ALA A 509 -15.27 -15.21 32.19
C ALA A 509 -13.81 -14.79 31.86
N SER A 510 -13.42 -14.77 30.59
CA SER A 510 -12.04 -14.43 30.18
C SER A 510 -11.94 -12.94 29.88
N ASP A 511 -11.05 -12.22 30.58
CA ASP A 511 -10.76 -10.80 30.35
C ASP A 511 -10.31 -10.56 28.89
N GLY A 512 -9.47 -11.44 28.36
CA GLY A 512 -9.03 -11.34 26.98
C GLY A 512 -10.18 -11.51 25.98
N LYS A 513 -11.08 -12.50 26.16
CA LYS A 513 -12.24 -12.68 25.28
C LYS A 513 -13.20 -11.48 25.39
N ARG A 514 -13.45 -10.99 26.60
CA ARG A 514 -14.29 -9.81 26.81
C ARG A 514 -13.72 -8.56 26.12
N PHE A 515 -12.42 -8.34 26.29
CA PHE A 515 -11.74 -7.22 25.64
C PHE A 515 -11.86 -7.27 24.10
N PHE A 516 -11.61 -8.44 23.49
CA PHE A 516 -11.76 -8.59 22.04
C PHE A 516 -13.21 -8.45 21.57
N THR A 517 -14.18 -8.88 22.37
CA THR A 517 -15.60 -8.65 22.06
C THR A 517 -15.94 -7.15 22.08
N MET A 518 -15.35 -6.39 23.01
CA MET A 518 -15.50 -4.92 23.03
C MET A 518 -14.81 -4.25 21.86
N LEU A 519 -13.66 -4.76 21.42
CA LEU A 519 -12.96 -4.26 20.21
C LEU A 519 -13.72 -4.49 18.91
N GLY A 520 -14.72 -5.34 18.90
CA GLY A 520 -15.60 -5.56 17.74
C GLY A 520 -16.21 -4.28 17.19
N THR A 521 -16.31 -3.21 18.00
CA THR A 521 -16.72 -1.86 17.55
C THR A 521 -15.76 -1.25 16.53
N LEU A 522 -14.47 -1.66 16.53
CA LEU A 522 -13.46 -1.14 15.62
C LEU A 522 -13.50 -1.79 14.22
N VAL A 523 -14.27 -2.85 14.03
CA VAL A 523 -14.37 -3.53 12.72
C VAL A 523 -15.00 -2.59 11.68
N ALA A 524 -16.11 -1.92 12.02
CA ALA A 524 -16.74 -0.95 11.13
C ALA A 524 -15.80 0.21 10.76
N GLY A 525 -15.03 0.73 11.72
CA GLY A 525 -14.04 1.78 11.48
C GLY A 525 -12.97 1.34 10.48
N ARG A 526 -12.44 0.12 10.58
CA ARG A 526 -11.48 -0.41 9.62
C ARG A 526 -12.05 -0.56 8.22
N ILE A 527 -13.29 -1.03 8.08
CA ILE A 527 -13.97 -1.13 6.78
C ILE A 527 -14.16 0.26 6.18
N SER A 528 -14.61 1.22 6.99
CA SER A 528 -14.81 2.62 6.60
C SER A 528 -13.50 3.27 6.11
N ILE A 529 -12.37 3.06 6.80
CA ILE A 529 -11.07 3.59 6.39
C ILE A 529 -10.55 2.90 5.12
N ALA A 530 -10.80 1.59 4.94
CA ALA A 530 -10.47 0.91 3.68
C ALA A 530 -11.22 1.54 2.51
N ALA A 531 -12.53 1.75 2.64
CA ALA A 531 -13.40 2.36 1.65
C ALA A 531 -12.98 3.82 1.33
N ALA A 532 -12.77 4.65 2.36
CA ALA A 532 -12.32 6.03 2.21
C ALA A 532 -10.95 6.14 1.53
N SER A 533 -10.05 5.21 1.80
CA SER A 533 -8.74 5.13 1.15
C SER A 533 -8.87 4.93 -0.36
N VAL A 534 -9.78 4.04 -0.79
CA VAL A 534 -10.06 3.81 -2.22
C VAL A 534 -10.64 5.08 -2.86
N SER A 535 -11.57 5.78 -2.19
CA SER A 535 -12.16 7.04 -2.68
C SER A 535 -11.12 8.15 -2.84
N ALA A 536 -10.21 8.32 -1.87
CA ALA A 536 -9.12 9.30 -1.97
C ALA A 536 -8.16 8.97 -3.14
N ALA A 537 -7.84 7.68 -3.35
CA ALA A 537 -7.03 7.25 -4.49
C ALA A 537 -7.73 7.54 -5.83
N ARG A 538 -9.04 7.28 -5.93
CA ARG A 538 -9.86 7.58 -7.11
C ARG A 538 -9.86 9.07 -7.44
N THR A 539 -10.01 9.93 -6.43
CA THR A 539 -9.92 11.39 -6.62
C THR A 539 -8.59 11.78 -7.26
N ALA A 540 -7.47 11.29 -6.72
CA ALA A 540 -6.16 11.58 -7.26
C ALA A 540 -5.96 11.01 -8.68
N LEU A 541 -6.42 9.80 -8.95
CA LEU A 541 -6.35 9.16 -10.28
C LEU A 541 -7.18 9.91 -11.31
N THR A 542 -8.40 10.33 -10.98
CA THR A 542 -9.25 11.11 -11.89
C THR A 542 -8.56 12.41 -12.29
N ILE A 543 -7.98 13.13 -11.30
CA ILE A 543 -7.23 14.37 -11.59
C ILE A 543 -6.02 14.08 -12.48
N ALA A 544 -5.22 13.05 -12.16
CA ALA A 544 -3.98 12.77 -12.86
C ALA A 544 -4.20 12.21 -14.27
N VAL A 545 -5.18 11.34 -14.47
CA VAL A 545 -5.50 10.77 -15.80
C VAL A 545 -6.08 11.83 -16.72
N ARG A 546 -7.05 12.64 -16.24
CA ARG A 546 -7.60 13.77 -17.01
C ARG A 546 -6.54 14.82 -17.37
N PHE A 547 -5.62 15.10 -16.44
CA PHE A 547 -4.46 15.97 -16.72
C PHE A 547 -3.56 15.36 -17.79
N SER A 548 -3.20 14.08 -17.65
CA SER A 548 -2.26 13.39 -18.53
C SER A 548 -2.80 13.23 -19.95
N GLU A 549 -4.12 13.14 -20.13
CA GLU A 549 -4.79 13.12 -21.43
C GLU A 549 -4.62 14.44 -22.17
N ARG A 550 -4.67 15.57 -21.47
CA ARG A 550 -4.64 16.89 -22.09
C ARG A 550 -3.26 17.49 -22.19
N ARG A 551 -2.41 17.26 -21.18
CA ARG A 551 -1.04 17.78 -21.17
C ARG A 551 -0.22 17.15 -22.27
N ARG A 552 0.23 17.98 -23.21
CA ARG A 552 1.09 17.57 -24.31
C ARG A 552 2.53 17.94 -24.01
N GLN A 553 3.46 17.04 -24.26
CA GLN A 553 4.90 17.21 -24.09
C GLN A 553 5.61 16.27 -25.06
N PHE A 554 6.59 16.79 -25.77
CA PHE A 554 7.35 16.06 -26.75
C PHE A 554 6.44 15.50 -27.89
N GLY A 555 7.04 14.76 -28.79
CA GLY A 555 6.36 14.16 -29.94
C GLY A 555 7.40 13.80 -30.99
N PRO A 556 7.00 13.17 -32.10
CA PRO A 556 7.89 12.93 -33.24
C PRO A 556 8.45 14.24 -33.78
N SER A 557 9.65 14.24 -34.34
CA SER A 557 10.30 15.42 -34.90
C SER A 557 9.45 16.04 -36.01
N GLY A 558 9.12 17.33 -35.89
CA GLY A 558 8.27 18.00 -36.85
C GLY A 558 6.75 17.82 -36.64
N ALA A 559 6.31 16.96 -35.73
CA ALA A 559 4.92 16.69 -35.41
C ALA A 559 4.46 17.46 -34.15
N PRO A 560 3.14 17.69 -33.97
CA PRO A 560 2.60 18.22 -32.73
C PRO A 560 2.99 17.38 -31.52
N GLN A 561 3.09 18.01 -30.36
CA GLN A 561 3.28 17.31 -29.09
C GLN A 561 2.11 16.36 -28.80
N VAL A 562 2.41 15.18 -28.22
CA VAL A 562 1.42 14.17 -27.87
C VAL A 562 1.00 14.28 -26.41
N PRO A 563 -0.20 13.79 -26.03
CA PRO A 563 -0.58 13.66 -24.64
C PRO A 563 0.47 12.88 -23.82
N ILE A 564 0.77 13.33 -22.61
CA ILE A 564 1.74 12.60 -21.78
C ILE A 564 1.23 11.20 -21.40
N LEU A 565 -0.06 10.96 -21.46
CA LEU A 565 -0.66 9.63 -21.23
C LEU A 565 -0.32 8.64 -22.36
N ASP A 566 0.17 9.10 -23.53
CA ASP A 566 0.63 8.21 -24.62
C ASP A 566 1.99 7.58 -24.34
N TYR A 567 2.74 8.11 -23.36
CA TYR A 567 4.01 7.52 -22.96
C TYR A 567 3.79 6.29 -22.06
N LEU A 568 4.43 5.19 -22.42
CA LEU A 568 4.28 3.93 -21.68
C LEU A 568 4.62 4.05 -20.18
N THR A 569 5.60 4.87 -19.81
CA THR A 569 5.95 5.12 -18.41
C THR A 569 4.79 5.75 -17.64
N GLN A 570 4.11 6.74 -18.24
CA GLN A 570 2.93 7.36 -17.66
C GLN A 570 1.76 6.38 -17.52
N GLN A 571 1.55 5.53 -18.54
CA GLN A 571 0.57 4.45 -18.51
C GLN A 571 0.87 3.45 -17.39
N ARG A 572 2.12 3.03 -17.27
CA ARG A 572 2.60 2.09 -16.25
C ARG A 572 2.44 2.63 -14.83
N ASP A 573 2.57 3.94 -14.65
CA ASP A 573 2.38 4.58 -13.36
C ASP A 573 0.90 4.72 -12.98
N LEU A 574 0.01 5.01 -13.92
CA LEU A 574 -1.38 5.32 -13.63
C LEU A 574 -2.33 4.14 -13.81
N LEU A 575 -2.28 3.42 -14.94
CA LEU A 575 -3.32 2.45 -15.31
C LEU A 575 -3.38 1.20 -14.40
N PRO A 576 -2.26 0.61 -13.93
CA PRO A 576 -2.32 -0.46 -12.95
C PRO A 576 -2.95 -0.01 -11.61
N ARG A 577 -2.82 1.27 -11.25
CA ARG A 577 -3.44 1.84 -10.04
C ARG A 577 -4.92 2.12 -10.23
N VAL A 578 -5.35 2.49 -11.43
CA VAL A 578 -6.78 2.52 -11.79
C VAL A 578 -7.37 1.12 -11.62
N ALA A 579 -6.75 0.08 -12.22
CA ALA A 579 -7.18 -1.30 -12.09
C ALA A 579 -7.21 -1.77 -10.62
N ALA A 580 -6.20 -1.42 -9.81
CA ALA A 580 -6.16 -1.71 -8.39
C ALA A 580 -7.32 -1.05 -7.62
N SER A 581 -7.69 0.19 -7.98
CA SER A 581 -8.81 0.89 -7.33
C SER A 581 -10.17 0.25 -7.64
N TYR A 582 -10.34 -0.34 -8.84
CA TYR A 582 -11.50 -1.17 -9.16
C TYR A 582 -11.53 -2.46 -8.34
N GLY A 583 -10.43 -3.23 -8.32
CA GLY A 583 -10.35 -4.48 -7.57
C GLY A 583 -10.57 -4.30 -6.07
N LEU A 584 -9.98 -3.25 -5.49
CA LEU A 584 -10.18 -2.89 -4.08
C LEU A 584 -11.62 -2.48 -3.79
N HIS A 585 -12.25 -1.73 -4.68
CA HIS A 585 -13.66 -1.36 -4.53
C HIS A 585 -14.56 -2.60 -4.43
N PHE A 586 -14.40 -3.57 -5.33
CA PHE A 586 -15.20 -4.79 -5.30
C PHE A 586 -14.96 -5.61 -4.02
N ALA A 587 -13.69 -5.73 -3.59
CA ALA A 587 -13.37 -6.43 -2.35
C ALA A 587 -13.93 -5.73 -1.11
N VAL A 588 -13.90 -4.41 -1.05
CA VAL A 588 -14.49 -3.61 0.04
C VAL A 588 -16.01 -3.70 0.02
N ARG A 589 -16.66 -3.64 -1.17
CA ARG A 589 -18.10 -3.80 -1.33
C ARG A 589 -18.59 -5.17 -0.82
N GLU A 590 -17.85 -6.24 -1.12
CA GLU A 590 -18.14 -7.56 -0.56
C GLU A 590 -18.02 -7.58 0.96
N LEU A 591 -16.94 -7.02 1.50
CA LEU A 591 -16.75 -6.93 2.93
C LEU A 591 -17.85 -6.13 3.65
N ILE A 592 -18.33 -5.03 3.04
CA ILE A 592 -19.48 -4.25 3.57
C ILE A 592 -20.73 -5.11 3.63
N ARG A 593 -21.03 -5.88 2.58
CA ARG A 593 -22.16 -6.82 2.54
C ARG A 593 -22.01 -7.88 3.63
N ASP A 594 -20.86 -8.55 3.68
CA ASP A 594 -20.59 -9.64 4.62
C ASP A 594 -20.65 -9.16 6.08
N TYR A 595 -20.20 -7.92 6.34
CA TYR A 595 -20.33 -7.29 7.66
C TYR A 595 -21.79 -7.07 8.07
N GLY A 596 -22.66 -6.74 7.10
CA GLY A 596 -24.10 -6.58 7.35
C GLY A 596 -24.87 -7.88 7.56
N THR A 597 -24.33 -9.01 7.10
CA THR A 597 -25.03 -10.31 7.09
C THR A 597 -24.37 -11.37 7.98
N ALA A 598 -23.17 -11.13 8.51
CA ALA A 598 -22.42 -12.13 9.28
C ALA A 598 -23.15 -12.55 10.56
N GLU A 599 -23.44 -13.84 10.67
CA GLU A 599 -24.06 -14.48 11.82
C GLU A 599 -23.07 -15.47 12.47
N GLY A 600 -23.00 -15.47 13.79
CA GLY A 600 -22.12 -16.37 14.53
C GLY A 600 -20.66 -15.89 14.65
N ASP A 601 -19.88 -16.61 15.47
CA ASP A 601 -18.49 -16.21 15.82
C ASP A 601 -17.52 -16.44 14.64
N GLU A 602 -17.76 -17.45 13.78
CA GLU A 602 -16.86 -17.80 12.67
C GLU A 602 -16.89 -16.75 11.56
N GLU A 603 -18.09 -16.42 11.04
CA GLU A 603 -18.25 -15.41 9.99
C GLU A 603 -17.79 -14.02 10.45
N ARG A 604 -18.11 -13.65 11.71
CA ARG A 604 -17.61 -12.40 12.30
C ARG A 604 -16.08 -12.39 12.41
N GLY A 605 -15.46 -13.52 12.72
CA GLY A 605 -14.01 -13.66 12.74
C GLY A 605 -13.38 -13.50 11.34
N GLU A 606 -14.05 -14.00 10.30
CA GLU A 606 -13.61 -13.77 8.91
C GLU A 606 -13.71 -12.30 8.49
N VAL A 607 -14.83 -11.66 8.81
CA VAL A 607 -15.04 -10.23 8.57
C VAL A 607 -13.97 -9.40 9.30
N GLU A 608 -13.62 -9.72 10.55
CA GLU A 608 -12.56 -9.04 11.29
C GLU A 608 -11.18 -9.16 10.60
N VAL A 609 -10.81 -10.36 10.14
CA VAL A 609 -9.58 -10.62 9.41
C VAL A 609 -9.56 -9.84 8.10
N MET A 610 -10.66 -9.86 7.34
CA MET A 610 -10.77 -9.13 6.07
C MET A 610 -10.73 -7.61 6.28
N ALA A 611 -11.41 -7.09 7.31
CA ALA A 611 -11.39 -5.66 7.63
C ALA A 611 -9.98 -5.17 8.00
N ALA A 612 -9.24 -5.94 8.82
CA ALA A 612 -7.87 -5.63 9.18
C ALA A 612 -6.95 -5.62 7.95
N GLY A 613 -7.08 -6.61 7.08
CA GLY A 613 -6.25 -6.75 5.89
C GLY A 613 -6.55 -5.73 4.81
N LEU A 614 -7.82 -5.52 4.46
CA LEU A 614 -8.22 -4.54 3.45
C LEU A 614 -7.93 -3.11 3.89
N LYS A 615 -8.13 -2.76 5.19
CA LYS A 615 -7.70 -1.46 5.72
C LYS A 615 -6.21 -1.23 5.47
N SER A 616 -5.38 -2.23 5.78
CA SER A 616 -3.94 -2.12 5.62
C SER A 616 -3.51 -2.00 4.16
N TYR A 617 -4.15 -2.76 3.28
CA TYR A 617 -3.82 -2.77 1.85
C TYR A 617 -4.32 -1.50 1.14
N ALA A 618 -5.58 -1.10 1.38
CA ALA A 618 -6.18 0.08 0.74
C ALA A 618 -5.52 1.39 1.19
N SER A 619 -5.20 1.55 2.49
CA SER A 619 -4.51 2.75 2.96
C SER A 619 -3.09 2.90 2.40
N ARG A 620 -2.37 1.79 2.21
CA ARG A 620 -1.07 1.79 1.53
C ARG A 620 -1.22 2.13 0.05
N HIS A 621 -2.19 1.50 -0.63
CA HIS A 621 -2.52 1.81 -2.03
C HIS A 621 -2.83 3.29 -2.22
N ALA A 622 -3.63 3.91 -1.33
CA ALA A 622 -3.95 5.33 -1.41
C ALA A 622 -2.69 6.21 -1.33
N GLN A 623 -1.82 5.98 -0.35
CA GLN A 623 -0.60 6.76 -0.18
C GLN A 623 0.33 6.69 -1.39
N GLU A 624 0.57 5.49 -1.90
CA GLU A 624 1.42 5.27 -3.07
C GLU A 624 0.80 5.86 -4.35
N THR A 625 -0.52 5.69 -4.52
CA THR A 625 -1.26 6.20 -5.68
C THR A 625 -1.29 7.73 -5.71
N ILE A 626 -1.62 8.37 -4.58
CA ILE A 626 -1.67 9.85 -4.51
C ILE A 626 -0.28 10.44 -4.78
N GLN A 627 0.78 9.83 -4.26
CA GLN A 627 2.15 10.27 -4.51
C GLN A 627 2.50 10.18 -6.01
N ILE A 628 2.21 9.06 -6.66
CA ILE A 628 2.46 8.86 -8.10
C ILE A 628 1.62 9.82 -8.94
N CYS A 629 0.34 10.02 -8.61
CA CYS A 629 -0.52 10.98 -9.30
C CYS A 629 0.02 12.42 -9.21
N ARG A 630 0.52 12.81 -8.02
CA ARG A 630 1.18 14.10 -7.82
C ARG A 630 2.41 14.25 -8.75
N GLU A 631 3.23 13.20 -8.85
CA GLU A 631 4.42 13.19 -9.70
C GLU A 631 4.05 13.22 -11.19
N ALA A 632 3.06 12.43 -11.59
CA ALA A 632 2.53 12.38 -12.96
C ALA A 632 2.01 13.74 -13.48
N CYS A 633 1.55 14.61 -12.57
CA CYS A 633 1.10 15.97 -12.88
C CYS A 633 2.24 17.01 -12.89
N GLY A 634 3.50 16.61 -12.65
CA GLY A 634 4.66 17.50 -12.68
C GLY A 634 4.50 18.73 -11.77
N GLY A 635 4.75 19.93 -12.31
CA GLY A 635 4.62 21.19 -11.57
C GLY A 635 3.18 21.49 -11.13
N ARG A 636 2.16 21.08 -11.87
CA ARG A 636 0.75 21.22 -11.45
C ARG A 636 0.46 20.39 -10.21
N GLY A 637 1.05 19.19 -10.08
CA GLY A 637 0.91 18.35 -8.89
C GLY A 637 1.53 18.94 -7.62
N TYR A 638 2.40 19.95 -7.73
CA TYR A 638 2.99 20.65 -6.59
C TYR A 638 2.07 21.74 -6.02
N LEU A 639 1.14 22.27 -6.82
CA LEU A 639 0.26 23.36 -6.41
C LEU A 639 -0.87 22.85 -5.51
N ALA A 640 -1.10 23.54 -4.40
CA ALA A 640 -2.11 23.16 -3.40
C ALA A 640 -3.54 23.11 -3.97
N GLU A 641 -3.85 23.95 -4.96
CA GLU A 641 -5.15 24.00 -5.65
C GLU A 641 -5.56 22.66 -6.29
N ASN A 642 -4.59 21.79 -6.61
CA ASN A 642 -4.81 20.48 -7.23
C ASN A 642 -4.95 19.32 -6.23
N ARG A 643 -5.11 19.59 -4.94
CA ARG A 643 -5.48 18.67 -3.86
C ARG A 643 -4.45 17.57 -3.49
N PHE A 644 -3.46 17.25 -4.30
CA PHE A 644 -2.55 16.13 -4.05
C PHE A 644 -1.82 16.25 -2.69
N GLY A 645 -1.40 17.46 -2.31
CA GLY A 645 -0.73 17.71 -1.02
C GLY A 645 -1.66 17.45 0.17
N GLU A 646 -2.90 17.93 0.09
CA GLU A 646 -3.97 17.71 1.05
C GLU A 646 -4.29 16.22 1.17
N LEU A 647 -4.69 15.57 0.06
CA LEU A 647 -5.03 14.16 0.03
C LEU A 647 -3.91 13.28 0.60
N ARG A 648 -2.64 13.56 0.21
CA ARG A 648 -1.48 12.81 0.69
C ARG A 648 -1.27 12.95 2.19
N ASN A 649 -1.31 14.18 2.70
CA ASN A 649 -1.07 14.45 4.10
C ASN A 649 -2.20 13.91 4.98
N ASP A 650 -3.44 14.05 4.55
CA ASP A 650 -4.60 13.62 5.33
C ASP A 650 -4.78 12.10 5.35
N THR A 651 -4.45 11.41 4.24
CA THR A 651 -4.48 9.94 4.21
C THR A 651 -3.24 9.28 4.81
N ASP A 652 -2.18 10.03 5.16
CA ASP A 652 -0.97 9.47 5.76
C ASP A 652 -1.30 8.70 7.05
N VAL A 653 -2.08 9.30 7.93
CA VAL A 653 -2.46 8.68 9.21
C VAL A 653 -3.38 7.46 9.04
N PHE A 654 -4.02 7.28 7.88
CA PHE A 654 -4.82 6.08 7.59
C PHE A 654 -3.98 4.79 7.67
N THR A 655 -2.68 4.88 7.48
CA THR A 655 -1.77 3.74 7.65
C THR A 655 -1.50 3.38 9.12
N THR A 656 -1.87 4.26 10.06
CA THR A 656 -1.53 4.17 11.49
C THR A 656 -2.75 4.00 12.39
N PHE A 657 -3.75 4.88 12.29
CA PHE A 657 -4.94 4.80 13.14
C PHE A 657 -5.86 3.62 12.72
N GLU A 658 -6.84 3.27 13.54
CA GLU A 658 -7.62 2.03 13.42
C GLU A 658 -6.73 0.75 13.41
N GLY A 659 -5.51 0.89 13.94
CA GLY A 659 -4.46 -0.12 13.99
C GLY A 659 -3.39 0.07 12.92
N ALA A 660 -2.11 0.07 13.33
CA ALA A 660 -0.99 0.18 12.42
C ALA A 660 -0.96 -0.98 11.41
N ASN A 661 -0.77 -0.69 10.13
CA ASN A 661 -0.87 -1.68 9.05
C ASN A 661 0.00 -2.93 9.28
N VAL A 662 1.23 -2.76 9.79
CA VAL A 662 2.13 -3.89 10.07
C VAL A 662 1.57 -4.82 11.16
N VAL A 663 0.85 -4.27 12.15
CA VAL A 663 0.21 -5.04 13.22
C VAL A 663 -1.03 -5.75 12.69
N LEU A 664 -1.81 -5.09 11.86
CA LEU A 664 -3.02 -5.68 11.25
C LEU A 664 -2.70 -6.83 10.30
N TYR A 665 -1.64 -6.75 9.48
CA TYR A 665 -1.19 -7.89 8.68
C TYR A 665 -0.77 -9.10 9.53
N GLN A 666 -0.19 -8.87 10.72
CA GLN A 666 0.11 -9.96 11.65
C GLN A 666 -1.17 -10.55 12.27
N LEU A 667 -2.20 -9.73 12.50
CA LEU A 667 -3.52 -10.21 12.91
C LEU A 667 -4.13 -11.14 11.84
N VAL A 668 -4.07 -10.73 10.55
CA VAL A 668 -4.49 -11.57 9.42
C VAL A 668 -3.74 -12.90 9.42
N ALA A 669 -2.41 -12.86 9.49
CA ALA A 669 -1.58 -14.06 9.47
C ALA A 669 -1.88 -14.99 10.67
N ARG A 670 -2.12 -14.42 11.85
CA ARG A 670 -2.54 -15.19 13.05
C ARG A 670 -3.88 -15.89 12.84
N GLY A 671 -4.86 -15.20 12.24
CA GLY A 671 -6.15 -15.80 11.90
C GLY A 671 -6.00 -17.00 10.96
N LEU A 672 -5.16 -16.86 9.92
CA LEU A 672 -4.85 -17.95 8.98
C LEU A 672 -4.15 -19.14 9.65
N LEU A 673 -3.16 -18.89 10.50
CA LEU A 673 -2.46 -19.94 11.25
C LEU A 673 -3.39 -20.66 12.23
N THR A 674 -4.32 -19.96 12.86
CA THR A 674 -5.30 -20.55 13.77
C THR A 674 -6.26 -21.48 13.01
N ARG A 675 -6.84 -21.02 11.91
CA ARG A 675 -7.69 -21.85 11.04
C ARG A 675 -6.95 -23.08 10.52
N PHE A 676 -5.73 -22.89 10.04
CA PHE A 676 -4.90 -23.99 9.56
C PHE A 676 -4.63 -25.03 10.65
N ARG A 677 -4.40 -24.60 11.90
CA ARG A 677 -4.26 -25.51 13.05
C ARG A 677 -5.57 -26.28 13.32
N ASP A 678 -6.71 -25.59 13.31
CA ASP A 678 -8.01 -26.18 13.65
C ASP A 678 -8.49 -27.20 12.58
N GLU A 679 -8.25 -26.92 11.29
CA GLU A 679 -8.54 -27.83 10.17
C GLU A 679 -7.71 -29.13 10.21
N VAL A 680 -6.46 -29.04 10.66
CA VAL A 680 -5.50 -30.16 10.61
C VAL A 680 -5.53 -30.98 11.91
N GLY A 681 -6.06 -30.42 12.99
CA GLY A 681 -6.10 -31.01 14.36
C GLY A 681 -4.71 -31.00 15.03
N ASP A 682 -4.66 -30.80 16.35
CA ASP A 682 -3.43 -30.60 17.11
C ASP A 682 -2.39 -31.74 16.98
N LEU A 683 -2.82 -32.99 16.94
CA LEU A 683 -1.94 -34.16 16.81
C LEU A 683 -1.53 -34.46 15.33
N ARG A 684 -2.40 -34.13 14.40
CA ARG A 684 -2.13 -34.28 12.94
C ARG A 684 -1.45 -33.07 12.33
N PHE A 685 -1.62 -31.89 12.91
CA PHE A 685 -1.08 -30.63 12.41
C PHE A 685 0.40 -30.76 12.01
N TRP A 686 1.23 -31.28 12.88
CA TRP A 686 2.66 -31.40 12.62
C TRP A 686 3.02 -32.54 11.66
N GLY A 687 2.25 -33.62 11.66
CA GLY A 687 2.39 -34.71 10.69
C GLY A 687 1.97 -34.28 9.29
N THR A 688 0.84 -33.58 9.18
CA THR A 688 0.31 -33.06 7.91
C THR A 688 1.18 -31.92 7.36
N LEU A 689 1.73 -31.05 8.22
CA LEU A 689 2.69 -30.03 7.81
C LEU A 689 3.95 -30.65 7.18
N ARG A 690 4.45 -31.72 7.74
CA ARG A 690 5.57 -32.49 7.18
C ARG A 690 5.19 -33.15 5.84
N PHE A 691 4.01 -33.78 5.77
CA PHE A 691 3.48 -34.41 4.57
C PHE A 691 3.21 -33.39 3.45
N LEU A 692 2.61 -32.21 3.76
CA LEU A 692 2.38 -31.14 2.80
C LEU A 692 3.68 -30.47 2.37
N ALA A 693 4.67 -30.38 3.25
CA ALA A 693 5.99 -29.88 2.90
C ALA A 693 6.73 -30.83 1.95
N ASP A 694 6.63 -32.12 2.19
CA ASP A 694 7.20 -33.16 1.31
C ASP A 694 6.42 -33.22 -0.01
N ARG A 695 5.10 -33.04 0.03
CA ARG A 695 4.24 -33.00 -1.16
C ARG A 695 4.40 -31.70 -1.96
N ALA A 696 4.51 -30.54 -1.31
CA ALA A 696 4.80 -29.28 -1.99
C ALA A 696 6.19 -29.28 -2.66
N SER A 697 7.21 -29.85 -2.01
CA SER A 697 8.51 -30.05 -2.64
C SER A 697 8.44 -31.06 -3.80
N SER A 698 7.63 -32.09 -3.69
CA SER A 698 7.42 -33.12 -4.73
C SER A 698 6.46 -32.65 -5.82
N GLU A 699 5.46 -31.80 -5.55
CA GLU A 699 4.55 -31.23 -6.55
C GLU A 699 5.18 -30.07 -7.32
N VAL A 700 6.02 -29.24 -6.70
CA VAL A 700 6.84 -28.25 -7.41
C VAL A 700 7.84 -28.94 -8.33
N THR A 701 8.39 -30.07 -7.92
CA THR A 701 9.29 -30.89 -8.76
C THR A 701 8.51 -31.75 -9.79
N ARG A 702 7.23 -32.07 -9.54
CA ARG A 702 6.35 -32.81 -10.46
C ARG A 702 5.47 -31.90 -11.34
N ARG A 703 5.32 -30.61 -11.01
CA ARG A 703 4.65 -29.66 -11.91
C ARG A 703 5.54 -29.49 -13.13
N ASN A 704 5.08 -30.15 -14.18
CA ASN A 704 5.56 -30.16 -15.54
C ASN A 704 6.35 -28.87 -15.88
N PRO A 705 7.65 -28.94 -16.21
CA PRO A 705 8.48 -27.80 -16.66
C PRO A 705 7.81 -26.99 -17.77
N VAL A 706 6.87 -27.59 -18.49
CA VAL A 706 6.06 -26.93 -19.51
C VAL A 706 5.15 -25.84 -18.91
N ARG A 707 4.62 -25.99 -17.67
CA ARG A 707 3.77 -24.95 -17.05
C ARG A 707 4.54 -23.75 -16.53
N SER A 708 5.72 -23.93 -15.97
CA SER A 708 6.57 -22.84 -15.47
C SER A 708 7.13 -21.97 -16.60
N ARG A 709 7.17 -22.49 -17.82
CA ARG A 709 7.71 -21.86 -19.04
C ARG A 709 6.63 -21.35 -20.00
N ARG A 710 5.34 -21.63 -19.76
CA ARG A 710 4.29 -21.16 -20.67
C ARG A 710 4.22 -19.64 -20.65
N THR A 711 4.42 -19.05 -21.83
CA THR A 711 4.41 -17.60 -22.07
C THR A 711 3.24 -17.18 -22.95
N ALA A 712 2.39 -18.11 -23.39
CA ALA A 712 1.21 -17.80 -24.20
C ALA A 712 0.25 -16.88 -23.44
N GLU A 713 -0.19 -15.81 -24.08
CA GLU A 713 -1.04 -14.78 -23.49
C GLU A 713 -2.32 -15.38 -22.93
N GLU A 714 -3.03 -16.24 -23.68
CA GLU A 714 -4.26 -16.87 -23.21
C GLU A 714 -4.06 -17.65 -21.91
N HIS A 715 -2.87 -18.24 -21.71
CA HIS A 715 -2.55 -18.95 -20.48
C HIS A 715 -2.23 -17.99 -19.32
N LEU A 716 -1.56 -16.87 -19.59
CA LEU A 716 -1.23 -15.88 -18.56
C LEU A 716 -2.45 -15.08 -18.11
N ARG A 717 -3.42 -14.89 -19.00
CA ARG A 717 -4.71 -14.21 -18.74
C ARG A 717 -5.82 -15.17 -18.30
N ASP A 718 -5.56 -16.46 -18.21
CA ASP A 718 -6.55 -17.43 -17.72
C ASP A 718 -6.89 -17.17 -16.24
N PRO A 719 -8.16 -16.88 -15.92
CA PRO A 719 -8.57 -16.56 -14.54
C PRO A 719 -8.28 -17.68 -13.53
N GLU A 720 -8.31 -18.95 -13.95
CA GLU A 720 -7.97 -20.09 -13.07
C GLU A 720 -6.48 -20.16 -12.79
N VAL A 721 -5.66 -19.91 -13.81
CA VAL A 721 -4.20 -19.87 -13.66
C VAL A 721 -3.78 -18.73 -12.74
N MET A 722 -4.43 -17.58 -12.85
CA MET A 722 -4.20 -16.46 -11.94
C MET A 722 -4.59 -16.81 -10.50
N ARG A 723 -5.80 -17.34 -10.27
CA ARG A 723 -6.23 -17.78 -8.93
C ARG A 723 -5.26 -18.82 -8.32
N ASP A 724 -4.86 -19.81 -9.10
CA ASP A 724 -3.92 -20.83 -8.66
C ASP A 724 -2.56 -20.23 -8.30
N THR A 725 -2.11 -19.21 -9.05
CA THR A 725 -0.82 -18.55 -8.79
C THR A 725 -0.85 -17.77 -7.45
N PHE A 726 -1.92 -17.00 -7.20
CA PHE A 726 -2.08 -16.27 -5.94
C PHE A 726 -2.30 -17.22 -4.75
N ARG A 727 -3.09 -18.29 -4.95
CA ARG A 727 -3.29 -19.35 -3.96
C ARG A 727 -1.98 -20.04 -3.61
N PHE A 728 -1.18 -20.40 -4.61
CA PHE A 728 0.14 -21.02 -4.39
C PHE A 728 1.02 -20.15 -3.48
N ARG A 729 1.06 -18.82 -3.71
CA ARG A 729 1.87 -17.91 -2.91
C ARG A 729 1.40 -17.89 -1.45
N GLU A 730 0.11 -17.74 -1.22
CA GLU A 730 -0.47 -17.75 0.13
C GLU A 730 -0.19 -19.05 0.86
N GLU A 731 -0.52 -20.20 0.26
CA GLU A 731 -0.32 -21.52 0.85
C GLU A 731 1.16 -21.78 1.17
N ARG A 732 2.06 -21.40 0.25
CA ARG A 732 3.49 -21.56 0.45
C ARG A 732 4.02 -20.71 1.60
N LEU A 733 3.58 -19.46 1.69
CA LEU A 733 3.91 -18.56 2.79
C LEU A 733 3.34 -19.09 4.12
N LEU A 734 2.09 -19.55 4.15
CA LEU A 734 1.46 -20.13 5.34
C LEU A 734 2.26 -21.35 5.85
N GLN A 735 2.56 -22.31 4.98
CA GLN A 735 3.31 -23.50 5.31
C GLN A 735 4.72 -23.18 5.81
N THR A 736 5.41 -22.25 5.15
CA THR A 736 6.78 -21.89 5.53
C THR A 736 6.81 -21.05 6.80
N ALA A 737 5.82 -20.16 7.05
CA ALA A 737 5.70 -19.42 8.29
C ALA A 737 5.44 -20.37 9.48
N ALA A 738 4.48 -21.29 9.34
CA ALA A 738 4.16 -22.28 10.38
C ALA A 738 5.38 -23.16 10.70
N ARG A 739 6.12 -23.62 9.69
CA ARG A 739 7.34 -24.42 9.87
C ARG A 739 8.44 -23.62 10.57
N ARG A 740 8.69 -22.39 10.19
CA ARG A 740 9.71 -21.53 10.81
C ARG A 740 9.40 -21.26 12.27
N LEU A 741 8.14 -20.94 12.57
CA LEU A 741 7.69 -20.71 13.94
C LEU A 741 7.86 -21.96 14.80
N LYS A 742 7.45 -23.13 14.27
CA LYS A 742 7.63 -24.40 14.98
C LYS A 742 9.08 -24.73 15.25
N SER A 743 9.96 -24.63 14.24
CA SER A 743 11.39 -24.95 14.39
C SER A 743 12.00 -24.18 15.56
N ARG A 744 11.71 -22.87 15.68
CA ARG A 744 12.21 -22.01 16.74
C ARG A 744 11.71 -22.42 18.12
N ILE A 745 10.43 -22.76 18.22
CA ILE A 745 9.84 -23.24 19.49
C ILE A 745 10.43 -24.59 19.87
N ASP A 746 10.60 -25.51 18.92
CA ASP A 746 11.19 -26.84 19.16
C ASP A 746 12.68 -26.71 19.56
N GLU A 747 13.39 -25.70 19.08
CA GLU A 747 14.78 -25.37 19.47
C GLU A 747 14.87 -24.70 20.85
N GLY A 748 13.71 -24.46 21.51
CA GLY A 748 13.64 -23.91 22.87
C GLY A 748 13.56 -22.39 22.93
N MET A 749 13.33 -21.70 21.79
CA MET A 749 13.13 -20.25 21.77
C MET A 749 11.79 -19.90 22.46
N ASP A 750 11.77 -18.80 23.21
CA ASP A 750 10.52 -18.26 23.77
C ASP A 750 9.52 -17.92 22.66
N SER A 751 8.25 -18.11 22.94
CA SER A 751 7.17 -17.91 21.93
C SER A 751 7.10 -16.48 21.40
N PHE A 752 7.43 -15.47 22.22
CA PHE A 752 7.51 -14.08 21.79
C PHE A 752 8.68 -13.85 20.83
N ASP A 753 9.87 -14.35 21.16
CA ASP A 753 11.06 -14.23 20.32
C ASP A 753 10.89 -14.99 19.00
N ALA A 754 10.32 -16.18 19.03
CA ALA A 754 10.01 -16.97 17.83
C ALA A 754 9.04 -16.23 16.90
N MET A 755 8.00 -15.60 17.47
CA MET A 755 7.05 -14.78 16.71
C MET A 755 7.73 -13.53 16.13
N ASN A 756 8.56 -12.85 16.93
CA ASN A 756 9.30 -11.66 16.53
C ASN A 756 10.22 -11.92 15.32
N GLU A 757 10.96 -13.03 15.32
CA GLU A 757 11.79 -13.43 14.18
C GLU A 757 11.01 -13.82 12.91
N CYS A 758 9.72 -14.14 13.05
CA CYS A 758 8.86 -14.50 11.92
C CYS A 758 8.02 -13.30 11.40
N GLN A 759 8.04 -12.13 12.02
CA GLN A 759 7.14 -11.01 11.71
C GLN A 759 7.11 -10.61 10.23
N THR A 760 8.27 -10.47 9.57
CA THR A 760 8.33 -10.10 8.15
C THR A 760 7.65 -11.13 7.26
N HIS A 761 7.78 -12.42 7.62
CA HIS A 761 7.13 -13.51 6.91
C HIS A 761 5.60 -13.50 7.13
N LEU A 762 5.17 -13.19 8.36
CA LEU A 762 3.74 -13.07 8.69
C LEU A 762 3.10 -11.88 7.97
N VAL A 763 3.79 -10.75 7.87
CA VAL A 763 3.33 -9.60 7.09
C VAL A 763 3.19 -9.96 5.61
N ALA A 764 4.16 -10.68 5.03
CA ALA A 764 4.09 -11.16 3.65
C ALA A 764 2.92 -12.13 3.42
N LEU A 765 2.66 -13.03 4.37
CA LEU A 765 1.50 -13.94 4.35
C LEU A 765 0.17 -13.16 4.39
N GLY A 766 0.04 -12.21 5.33
CA GLY A 766 -1.16 -11.37 5.44
C GLY A 766 -1.44 -10.60 4.15
N ARG A 767 -0.39 -10.01 3.54
CA ARG A 767 -0.51 -9.31 2.24
C ARG A 767 -0.94 -10.26 1.12
N ALA A 768 -0.31 -11.45 1.02
CA ALA A 768 -0.63 -12.43 -0.02
C ALA A 768 -2.10 -12.91 0.07
N HIS A 769 -2.62 -13.10 1.29
CA HIS A 769 -4.01 -13.43 1.52
C HIS A 769 -4.96 -12.35 0.98
N ILE A 770 -4.70 -11.09 1.32
CA ILE A 770 -5.56 -9.99 0.87
C ILE A 770 -5.49 -9.82 -0.65
N GLU A 771 -4.33 -9.92 -1.27
CA GLU A 771 -4.20 -9.85 -2.73
C GLU A 771 -4.97 -10.99 -3.42
N ARG A 772 -4.95 -12.21 -2.89
CA ARG A 772 -5.79 -13.31 -3.39
C ARG A 772 -7.29 -12.98 -3.27
N LYS A 773 -7.72 -12.46 -2.13
CA LYS A 773 -9.13 -12.08 -1.90
C LYS A 773 -9.58 -10.93 -2.82
N VAL A 774 -8.72 -9.94 -3.06
CA VAL A 774 -8.99 -8.88 -4.04
C VAL A 774 -9.17 -9.45 -5.44
N LEU A 775 -8.30 -10.38 -5.88
CA LEU A 775 -8.45 -11.06 -7.17
C LEU A 775 -9.76 -11.82 -7.27
N GLU A 776 -10.10 -12.61 -6.24
CA GLU A 776 -11.34 -13.38 -6.21
C GLU A 776 -12.58 -12.48 -6.28
N GLY A 777 -12.61 -11.36 -5.53
CA GLY A 777 -13.65 -10.35 -5.57
C GLY A 777 -13.76 -9.68 -6.94
N PHE A 778 -12.62 -9.34 -7.55
CA PHE A 778 -12.60 -8.76 -8.90
C PHE A 778 -13.16 -9.71 -9.95
N GLN A 779 -12.73 -10.98 -9.93
CA GLN A 779 -13.21 -11.98 -10.88
C GLN A 779 -14.72 -12.31 -10.70
N ARG A 780 -15.24 -12.26 -9.47
CA ARG A 780 -16.69 -12.33 -9.24
C ARG A 780 -17.41 -11.13 -9.86
N ALA A 781 -16.87 -9.93 -9.66
CA ALA A 781 -17.45 -8.74 -10.26
C ALA A 781 -17.45 -8.79 -11.80
N VAL A 782 -16.44 -9.39 -12.42
CA VAL A 782 -16.42 -9.66 -13.87
C VAL A 782 -17.56 -10.63 -14.26
N ALA A 783 -17.76 -11.70 -13.48
CA ALA A 783 -18.79 -12.70 -13.75
C ALA A 783 -20.22 -12.17 -13.54
N ASP A 784 -20.40 -11.25 -12.59
CA ASP A 784 -21.68 -10.66 -12.22
C ASP A 784 -22.02 -9.38 -13.02
N ALA A 785 -21.12 -8.93 -13.92
CA ALA A 785 -21.34 -7.73 -14.71
C ALA A 785 -22.59 -7.88 -15.61
N PRO A 786 -23.48 -6.87 -15.63
CA PRO A 786 -24.79 -7.01 -16.30
C PRO A 786 -24.70 -7.02 -17.81
N GLU A 787 -23.65 -6.46 -18.38
CA GLU A 787 -23.44 -6.29 -19.82
C GLU A 787 -22.11 -6.91 -20.25
N PRO A 788 -22.05 -7.60 -21.42
CA PRO A 788 -20.81 -8.23 -21.90
C PRO A 788 -19.65 -7.24 -22.05
N GLU A 789 -19.93 -6.02 -22.51
CA GLU A 789 -18.94 -4.96 -22.73
C GLU A 789 -18.29 -4.53 -21.39
N LEU A 790 -19.10 -4.44 -20.33
CA LEU A 790 -18.60 -4.16 -18.98
C LEU A 790 -17.78 -5.34 -18.43
N ALA A 791 -18.24 -6.57 -18.68
CA ALA A 791 -17.51 -7.77 -18.26
C ALA A 791 -16.14 -7.86 -18.92
N ASP A 792 -16.04 -7.54 -20.21
CA ASP A 792 -14.77 -7.59 -20.96
C ASP A 792 -13.80 -6.48 -20.49
N GLU A 793 -14.31 -5.27 -20.24
CA GLU A 793 -13.48 -4.19 -19.72
C GLU A 793 -12.96 -4.49 -18.30
N LEU A 794 -13.84 -4.95 -17.42
CA LEU A 794 -13.48 -5.35 -16.05
C LEU A 794 -12.50 -6.54 -16.05
N ARG A 795 -12.62 -7.46 -17.01
CA ARG A 795 -11.66 -8.56 -17.19
C ARG A 795 -10.28 -8.04 -17.55
N THR A 796 -10.21 -7.10 -18.50
CA THR A 796 -8.95 -6.45 -18.91
C THR A 796 -8.28 -5.74 -17.74
N LEU A 797 -9.04 -5.03 -16.90
CA LEU A 797 -8.55 -4.39 -15.68
C LEU A 797 -8.09 -5.42 -14.64
N SER A 798 -8.85 -6.52 -14.46
CA SER A 798 -8.48 -7.61 -13.55
C SER A 798 -7.17 -8.27 -13.97
N ASP A 799 -7.00 -8.53 -15.27
CA ASP A 799 -5.78 -9.10 -15.86
C ASP A 799 -4.59 -8.16 -15.62
N LEU A 800 -4.75 -6.85 -15.92
CA LEU A 800 -3.71 -5.86 -15.68
C LEU A 800 -3.29 -5.83 -14.21
N TRP A 801 -4.25 -5.77 -13.28
CA TRP A 801 -3.95 -5.75 -11.86
C TRP A 801 -3.22 -7.01 -11.41
N ALA A 802 -3.71 -8.19 -11.80
CA ALA A 802 -3.13 -9.46 -11.39
C ALA A 802 -1.69 -9.63 -11.92
N LEU A 803 -1.47 -9.36 -13.21
CA LEU A 803 -0.15 -9.48 -13.83
C LEU A 803 0.84 -8.44 -13.27
N TRP A 804 0.39 -7.21 -13.02
CA TRP A 804 1.21 -6.20 -12.37
C TRP A 804 1.64 -6.62 -10.97
N ARG A 805 0.75 -7.24 -10.16
CA ARG A 805 1.11 -7.79 -8.85
C ARG A 805 2.11 -8.94 -8.96
N LEU A 806 1.95 -9.82 -9.96
CA LEU A 806 2.90 -10.92 -10.20
C LEU A 806 4.28 -10.39 -10.64
N GLU A 807 4.31 -9.33 -11.43
CA GLU A 807 5.55 -8.65 -11.83
C GLU A 807 6.27 -8.04 -10.62
N ASP A 808 5.54 -7.37 -9.74
CA ASP A 808 6.08 -6.74 -8.53
C ASP A 808 6.71 -7.79 -7.58
N ASP A 809 6.04 -8.94 -7.40
CA ASP A 809 6.50 -10.04 -6.56
C ASP A 809 7.34 -11.10 -7.32
N ARG A 810 7.80 -10.80 -8.56
CA ARG A 810 8.52 -11.76 -9.41
C ARG A 810 9.73 -12.41 -8.75
N ALA A 811 10.45 -11.67 -7.90
CA ALA A 811 11.61 -12.20 -7.19
C ALA A 811 11.22 -13.39 -6.30
N TRP A 812 10.13 -13.26 -5.55
CA TRP A 812 9.62 -14.34 -4.72
C TRP A 812 9.19 -15.57 -5.54
N PHE A 813 8.50 -15.36 -6.67
CA PHE A 813 8.06 -16.47 -7.53
C PHE A 813 9.24 -17.19 -8.21
N LEU A 814 10.30 -16.46 -8.58
CA LEU A 814 11.54 -17.03 -9.12
C LEU A 814 12.27 -17.84 -8.03
N GLU A 815 12.43 -17.31 -6.82
CA GLU A 815 13.05 -18.00 -5.69
C GLU A 815 12.26 -19.26 -5.27
N ALA A 816 10.93 -19.21 -5.35
CA ALA A 816 10.07 -20.35 -5.07
C ALA A 816 10.07 -21.42 -6.18
N GLY A 817 10.73 -21.17 -7.32
CA GLY A 817 10.78 -22.08 -8.48
C GLY A 817 9.42 -22.22 -9.20
N TYR A 818 8.47 -21.34 -8.96
CA TYR A 818 7.13 -21.36 -9.57
C TYR A 818 7.12 -20.72 -10.97
N MET A 819 8.02 -19.77 -11.19
CA MET A 819 8.16 -19.00 -12.42
C MET A 819 9.60 -19.04 -12.89
N GLU A 820 9.81 -19.12 -14.20
CA GLU A 820 11.13 -18.97 -14.83
C GLU A 820 11.29 -17.56 -15.43
N GLY A 821 12.53 -17.16 -15.73
CA GLY A 821 12.85 -15.84 -16.25
C GLY A 821 12.11 -15.49 -17.54
N THR A 822 11.88 -16.47 -18.44
CA THR A 822 11.10 -16.29 -19.67
C THR A 822 9.64 -15.91 -19.38
N ARG A 823 9.00 -16.59 -18.42
CA ARG A 823 7.62 -16.26 -18.00
C ARG A 823 7.57 -14.90 -17.33
N SER A 824 8.56 -14.55 -16.50
CA SER A 824 8.65 -13.22 -15.87
C SER A 824 8.75 -12.09 -16.90
N LYS A 825 9.54 -12.27 -17.98
CA LYS A 825 9.62 -11.33 -19.09
C LYS A 825 8.27 -11.21 -19.83
N ALA A 826 7.64 -12.34 -20.17
CA ALA A 826 6.34 -12.35 -20.84
C ALA A 826 5.24 -11.65 -20.03
N ILE A 827 5.24 -11.78 -18.69
CA ILE A 827 4.31 -11.05 -17.82
C ILE A 827 4.54 -9.55 -17.94
N ARG A 828 5.78 -9.07 -17.90
CA ARG A 828 6.13 -7.65 -18.06
C ARG A 828 5.67 -7.10 -19.40
N ASP A 829 5.97 -7.83 -20.49
CA ASP A 829 5.59 -7.43 -21.84
C ASP A 829 4.07 -7.37 -22.00
N LEU A 830 3.34 -8.28 -21.33
CA LEU A 830 1.88 -8.31 -21.33
C LEU A 830 1.29 -7.16 -20.49
N VAL A 831 1.90 -6.79 -19.37
CA VAL A 831 1.49 -5.59 -18.61
C VAL A 831 1.65 -4.33 -19.45
N ASP A 832 2.75 -4.21 -20.22
CA ASP A 832 2.95 -3.12 -21.18
C ASP A 832 1.89 -3.12 -22.29
N GLY A 833 1.54 -4.31 -22.81
CA GLY A 833 0.48 -4.49 -23.80
C GLY A 833 -0.88 -4.05 -23.29
N LEU A 834 -1.26 -4.51 -22.09
CA LEU A 834 -2.52 -4.15 -21.43
C LEU A 834 -2.62 -2.65 -21.10
N CYS A 835 -1.52 -2.02 -20.71
CA CYS A 835 -1.48 -0.58 -20.53
C CYS A 835 -1.81 0.16 -21.84
N ARG A 836 -1.23 -0.25 -22.98
CA ARG A 836 -1.55 0.32 -24.29
C ARG A 836 -2.98 0.03 -24.72
N GLU A 837 -3.50 -1.16 -24.43
CA GLU A 837 -4.87 -1.56 -24.71
C GLU A 837 -5.89 -0.70 -23.96
N ILE A 838 -5.65 -0.42 -22.66
CA ILE A 838 -6.51 0.38 -21.78
C ILE A 838 -6.38 1.88 -22.07
N ARG A 839 -5.23 2.33 -22.57
CA ARG A 839 -4.91 3.76 -22.78
C ARG A 839 -6.04 4.58 -23.41
N PRO A 840 -6.69 4.14 -24.52
CA PRO A 840 -7.74 4.92 -25.17
C PRO A 840 -9.00 5.14 -24.31
N ARG A 841 -9.19 4.30 -23.29
CA ARG A 841 -10.37 4.28 -22.41
C ARG A 841 -10.08 4.81 -21.01
N ALA A 842 -8.84 5.24 -20.75
CA ALA A 842 -8.37 5.61 -19.42
C ALA A 842 -9.21 6.71 -18.77
N VAL A 843 -9.63 7.72 -19.53
CA VAL A 843 -10.49 8.81 -19.04
C VAL A 843 -11.88 8.29 -18.70
N ALA A 844 -12.50 7.50 -19.58
CA ALA A 844 -13.82 6.90 -19.33
C ALA A 844 -13.81 6.02 -18.05
N LEU A 845 -12.72 5.30 -17.80
CA LEU A 845 -12.58 4.47 -16.60
C LEU A 845 -12.50 5.29 -15.31
N VAL A 846 -11.82 6.42 -15.31
CA VAL A 846 -11.78 7.28 -14.11
C VAL A 846 -13.04 8.12 -13.97
N ASP A 847 -13.71 8.47 -15.06
CA ASP A 847 -14.99 9.17 -15.04
C ASP A 847 -16.12 8.27 -14.49
N ALA A 848 -16.06 6.96 -14.76
CA ALA A 848 -16.97 5.97 -14.20
C ALA A 848 -16.90 5.84 -12.66
N PHE A 849 -15.89 6.41 -11.99
CA PHE A 849 -15.91 6.55 -10.53
C PHE A 849 -17.02 7.48 -10.03
N GLY A 850 -17.66 8.25 -10.92
CA GLY A 850 -18.85 9.06 -10.64
C GLY A 850 -18.56 10.25 -9.71
N ILE A 851 -17.32 10.78 -9.70
CA ILE A 851 -16.94 11.92 -8.88
C ILE A 851 -17.36 13.21 -9.59
N PRO A 852 -18.29 14.01 -9.02
CA PRO A 852 -18.68 15.27 -9.62
C PRO A 852 -17.51 16.23 -9.77
N ASP A 853 -17.48 16.99 -10.85
CA ASP A 853 -16.43 17.97 -11.15
C ASP A 853 -16.27 19.02 -10.04
N SER A 854 -17.39 19.43 -9.43
CA SER A 854 -17.37 20.36 -8.28
C SER A 854 -16.64 19.80 -7.05
N LEU A 855 -16.60 18.48 -6.89
CA LEU A 855 -15.91 17.81 -5.79
C LEU A 855 -14.45 17.49 -6.13
N LEU A 856 -14.11 17.26 -7.39
CA LEU A 856 -12.71 17.18 -7.80
C LEU A 856 -11.99 18.48 -7.46
N ALA A 857 -12.60 19.62 -7.75
CA ALA A 857 -12.15 20.96 -7.35
C ALA A 857 -10.64 21.19 -7.54
N ALA A 858 -10.08 20.62 -8.62
CA ALA A 858 -8.67 20.66 -8.96
C ALA A 858 -8.51 21.20 -10.41
N PRO A 859 -8.00 22.42 -10.62
CA PRO A 859 -7.86 23.01 -11.95
C PRO A 859 -7.13 22.11 -12.96
N ALA A 860 -6.15 21.32 -12.49
CA ALA A 860 -5.46 20.36 -13.33
C ALA A 860 -6.38 19.29 -13.96
N ALA A 861 -7.56 19.03 -13.41
CA ALA A 861 -8.53 18.08 -13.96
C ALA A 861 -9.38 18.65 -15.12
N PHE A 862 -9.30 19.97 -15.39
CA PHE A 862 -10.19 20.66 -16.32
C PHE A 862 -9.44 21.40 -17.43
N HIS A 863 -10.15 21.72 -18.50
CA HIS A 863 -9.61 22.52 -19.59
C HIS A 863 -9.25 23.93 -19.12
N ASP A 864 -8.04 24.36 -19.45
CA ASP A 864 -7.56 25.71 -19.17
C ASP A 864 -7.42 26.48 -20.50
N PRO A 865 -8.41 27.30 -20.87
CA PRO A 865 -8.39 28.00 -22.17
C PRO A 865 -7.21 28.95 -22.32
N GLU A 866 -6.62 29.43 -21.21
CA GLU A 866 -5.47 30.36 -21.26
C GLU A 866 -4.14 29.62 -21.54
N LEU A 867 -4.10 28.32 -21.28
CA LEU A 867 -2.87 27.54 -21.46
C LEU A 867 -2.90 26.57 -22.66
N GLU A 868 -4.09 26.35 -23.22
CA GLU A 868 -4.28 25.36 -24.30
C GLU A 868 -4.69 26.05 -25.63
N GLY A 869 -4.65 27.40 -25.71
CA GLY A 869 -5.00 28.24 -26.85
C GLY A 869 -4.03 28.21 -28.03
#